data_4474733f8580a9b8fdbc6541ecc34106
#
_entry.id   4474733f8580a9b8fdbc6541ecc34106
#
_cell.length_a   1.000
_cell.length_b   1.000
_cell.length_c   1.000
_cell.angle_alpha   90.00
_cell.angle_beta   90.00
_cell.angle_gamma   90.00
#
_symmetry.space_group_name_H-M   'P 1'
#
loop_
_entity.id
_entity.type
_entity.pdbx_description
1 polymer ?
#
loop_
_entity_poly.entity_id
_entity_poly.type
_entity_poly.pdbx_seq_one_letter_code
_entity_poly.pdbx_strand_id
1 'polypeptide(L)'
;MPERTLEYDRAAGSWLEALPLGNGRIGVMDWGSFPARLSLNEESVWSGNPGSEEAQRRVGDDEARDLYARARRSALEGRPGDAERHLRAAESGHSQAYLPVGELLIDGDAAVTAHRALALADALHTAGGPGMRAVTFVSAPHDVIVYRLEGGADPTLALETPLRLEGHEATATGERWVLSAPLDVAPSHEPQLPDAVWAENGEDTVRVVVEAGLRRDADATIVVVAIETTYAGLGEDRLLDAGDAVSRASDKTAAALAVSFDELQRTHIASHRELFDRVSIDGSAPGGTISDRLEAARASDRTAAADPDLVPLLFDYGRYLLISASRAPGRLPANLQGVWNDNPRPPWSSAFTTNINVEMNYWAAETANLAELADPLFDLIGALSRSGEKVAASLGARGWAAHHNSDAWGFSSSVGEGGGDPKWAFWPFAGGWLLQHVAEHRAFGSDDDVVSPDVVRGAAEFLLDWLVETPQGLGTAPSTSPENTYIDGDGAERSVGTTSTMDLAIARELLGGVSTGTDELASRARDALSRLPELDDRITADGVMEWDGAHTEADVHHRHLSHLYALHPGSAASDAFERAAAVSLDRRGADSTGWSLAWKMAMWSRLRRSDRLDELIQLFFRDARAGTGQFAGGLYPNLFAAHPPFQIDANYGFVAGIAESLLQSHRGEIDLLPAVPSSLASGSVRGLIARPGVEVDIDWMDGEVAEARLLARPGRDGTVRVRWRERVVDVELRAGTPVIVGREDLAA
;
A
#
# COMPACT_ATOMS: atom_id res chain seq x y z
N MET A 1 6.09 25.56 8.12
CA MET A 1 4.99 24.71 7.61
C MET A 1 3.78 24.86 8.51
N PRO A 2 2.55 24.89 8.01
CA PRO A 2 1.41 24.82 8.91
C PRO A 2 1.46 23.46 9.64
N GLU A 3 1.40 23.49 10.97
CA GLU A 3 1.33 22.27 11.78
C GLU A 3 -0.10 21.73 11.66
N ARG A 4 -0.32 20.74 10.76
CA ARG A 4 -1.63 20.13 10.58
C ARG A 4 -1.91 19.14 11.69
N THR A 5 -3.08 19.33 12.30
CA THR A 5 -3.55 18.51 13.41
C THR A 5 -4.96 18.01 13.13
N LEU A 6 -5.22 16.73 13.39
CA LEU A 6 -6.56 16.16 13.36
C LEU A 6 -7.19 16.38 14.73
N GLU A 7 -8.15 17.30 14.82
CA GLU A 7 -8.81 17.68 16.07
C GLU A 7 -10.24 17.16 16.17
N TYR A 8 -10.62 16.70 17.37
CA TYR A 8 -11.96 16.21 17.70
C TYR A 8 -12.35 16.64 19.12
N ASP A 9 -13.63 16.84 19.35
CA ASP A 9 -14.22 17.36 20.60
C ASP A 9 -14.72 16.27 21.57
N ARG A 10 -14.51 15.00 21.26
CA ARG A 10 -14.93 13.84 22.08
C ARG A 10 -14.02 12.65 21.88
N ALA A 11 -14.08 11.68 22.80
CA ALA A 11 -13.47 10.37 22.61
C ALA A 11 -14.07 9.66 21.38
N ALA A 12 -13.30 8.70 20.83
CA ALA A 12 -13.81 7.84 19.78
C ALA A 12 -14.94 6.95 20.29
N GLY A 13 -16.02 6.85 19.53
CA GLY A 13 -17.14 5.94 19.80
C GLY A 13 -17.02 4.60 19.05
N SER A 14 -16.09 4.52 18.10
CA SER A 14 -15.79 3.31 17.30
C SER A 14 -14.32 3.31 16.89
N TRP A 15 -13.83 2.15 16.47
CA TRP A 15 -12.44 1.99 15.99
C TRP A 15 -12.13 2.93 14.81
N LEU A 16 -13.07 3.13 13.89
CA LEU A 16 -12.95 4.06 12.73
C LEU A 16 -13.06 5.56 13.11
N GLU A 17 -13.19 5.86 14.40
CA GLU A 17 -13.04 7.21 14.95
C GLU A 17 -11.74 7.36 15.74
N ALA A 18 -11.13 6.25 16.21
CA ALA A 18 -9.85 6.26 16.93
C ALA A 18 -8.72 6.74 16.00
N LEU A 19 -7.64 7.29 16.59
CA LEU A 19 -6.55 7.90 15.83
C LEU A 19 -5.34 6.97 15.75
N PRO A 20 -4.80 6.76 14.52
CA PRO A 20 -3.71 5.83 14.29
C PRO A 20 -2.36 6.42 14.68
N LEU A 21 -1.55 5.62 15.36
CA LEU A 21 -0.15 5.86 15.67
C LEU A 21 0.66 4.65 15.24
N GLY A 22 1.94 4.85 14.88
CA GLY A 22 2.80 3.72 14.52
C GLY A 22 4.26 4.11 14.38
N ASN A 23 5.12 3.07 14.33
CA ASN A 23 6.56 3.22 14.14
C ASN A 23 7.13 2.37 12.98
N GLY A 24 6.24 1.85 12.12
CA GLY A 24 6.57 0.91 11.05
C GLY A 24 6.33 -0.56 11.45
N ARG A 25 6.47 -0.90 12.75
CA ARG A 25 6.30 -2.26 13.29
C ARG A 25 5.08 -2.39 14.20
N ILE A 26 4.95 -1.49 15.15
CA ILE A 26 3.84 -1.44 16.10
C ILE A 26 2.83 -0.41 15.60
N GLY A 27 1.56 -0.82 15.52
CA GLY A 27 0.42 0.05 15.26
C GLY A 27 -0.47 0.19 16.49
N VAL A 28 -1.00 1.38 16.72
CA VAL A 28 -1.93 1.66 17.82
C VAL A 28 -3.08 2.49 17.29
N MET A 29 -4.32 2.13 17.65
CA MET A 29 -5.45 3.05 17.53
C MET A 29 -5.78 3.59 18.93
N ASP A 30 -5.55 4.88 19.14
CA ASP A 30 -5.85 5.54 20.42
C ASP A 30 -7.27 6.14 20.39
N TRP A 31 -8.11 5.68 21.29
CA TRP A 31 -9.50 6.11 21.40
C TRP A 31 -9.67 7.50 22.06
N GLY A 32 -8.60 7.99 22.72
CA GLY A 32 -8.62 9.26 23.44
C GLY A 32 -9.62 9.27 24.59
N SER A 33 -9.91 8.13 25.22
CA SER A 33 -10.86 7.97 26.32
C SER A 33 -10.19 7.97 27.68
N PHE A 34 -10.97 8.19 28.73
CA PHE A 34 -10.59 8.03 30.14
C PHE A 34 -11.64 7.16 30.85
N PRO A 35 -11.37 5.91 31.25
CA PRO A 35 -10.12 5.14 31.13
C PRO A 35 -9.62 5.02 29.69
N ALA A 36 -8.28 4.85 29.55
CA ALA A 36 -7.70 4.79 28.20
C ALA A 36 -7.88 3.41 27.58
N ARG A 37 -8.14 3.39 26.27
CA ARG A 37 -8.26 2.21 25.42
C ARG A 37 -7.32 2.37 24.23
N LEU A 38 -6.40 1.43 24.07
CA LEU A 38 -5.43 1.39 22.99
C LEU A 38 -5.60 0.06 22.25
N SER A 39 -6.05 0.08 20.99
CA SER A 39 -6.08 -1.12 20.14
C SER A 39 -4.68 -1.36 19.60
N LEU A 40 -4.12 -2.54 19.85
CA LEU A 40 -2.72 -2.88 19.59
C LEU A 40 -2.58 -3.78 18.38
N ASN A 41 -1.60 -3.46 17.56
CA ASN A 41 -1.15 -4.26 16.42
C ASN A 41 0.38 -4.36 16.42
N GLU A 42 0.89 -5.40 15.80
CA GLU A 42 2.31 -5.58 15.50
C GLU A 42 2.44 -6.31 14.16
N GLU A 43 3.30 -5.84 13.27
CA GLU A 43 3.36 -6.22 11.85
C GLU A 43 3.48 -7.72 11.60
N SER A 44 4.08 -8.48 12.52
CA SER A 44 4.36 -9.91 12.37
C SER A 44 3.36 -10.85 13.07
N VAL A 45 2.25 -10.30 13.58
CA VAL A 45 1.19 -11.10 14.20
C VAL A 45 0.26 -11.64 13.11
N TRP A 46 0.64 -12.79 12.56
CA TRP A 46 -0.10 -13.50 11.52
C TRP A 46 -0.51 -14.90 12.00
N SER A 47 -1.60 -15.42 11.43
CA SER A 47 -1.88 -16.85 11.53
C SER A 47 -0.81 -17.67 10.80
N GLY A 48 -0.76 -18.96 11.09
CA GLY A 48 0.13 -19.87 10.38
C GLY A 48 1.56 -19.93 10.89
N ASN A 49 2.40 -20.49 10.04
CA ASN A 49 3.84 -20.70 10.26
C ASN A 49 4.57 -20.86 8.88
N PRO A 50 5.90 -20.99 8.85
CA PRO A 50 6.65 -21.14 7.60
C PRO A 50 6.21 -22.31 6.69
N GLY A 51 5.50 -23.30 7.23
CA GLY A 51 4.96 -24.44 6.46
C GLY A 51 3.56 -24.25 5.92
N SER A 52 2.92 -23.13 6.17
CA SER A 52 1.50 -22.91 5.88
C SER A 52 1.16 -23.02 4.40
N GLU A 53 1.97 -22.47 3.48
CA GLU A 53 1.71 -22.59 2.04
C GLU A 53 1.70 -24.05 1.58
N GLU A 54 2.65 -24.87 2.05
CA GLU A 54 2.69 -26.31 1.72
C GLU A 54 1.50 -27.05 2.33
N ALA A 55 1.06 -26.70 3.54
CA ALA A 55 -0.12 -27.26 4.19
C ALA A 55 -1.43 -26.93 3.45
N GLN A 56 -1.46 -25.81 2.76
CA GLN A 56 -2.61 -25.35 1.96
C GLN A 56 -2.66 -25.98 0.55
N ARG A 57 -1.67 -26.76 0.15
CA ARG A 57 -1.64 -27.40 -1.16
C ARG A 57 -2.70 -28.49 -1.28
N ARG A 58 -3.47 -28.43 -2.36
CA ARG A 58 -4.57 -29.37 -2.64
C ARG A 58 -4.25 -30.44 -3.66
N VAL A 59 -3.28 -30.17 -4.54
CA VAL A 59 -2.83 -31.09 -5.59
C VAL A 59 -1.32 -31.18 -5.62
N GLY A 60 -0.81 -32.35 -6.05
CA GLY A 60 0.65 -32.54 -6.20
C GLY A 60 1.22 -31.85 -7.45
N ASP A 61 2.56 -31.69 -7.51
CA ASP A 61 3.24 -30.95 -8.57
C ASP A 61 2.94 -31.47 -9.99
N ASP A 62 2.91 -32.79 -10.18
CA ASP A 62 2.63 -33.38 -11.50
C ASP A 62 1.19 -33.19 -11.94
N GLU A 63 0.26 -33.26 -11.00
CA GLU A 63 -1.17 -33.01 -11.25
C GLU A 63 -1.41 -31.51 -11.55
N ALA A 64 -0.83 -30.61 -10.79
CA ALA A 64 -0.89 -29.17 -11.04
C ALA A 64 -0.36 -28.83 -12.43
N ARG A 65 0.78 -29.39 -12.80
CA ARG A 65 1.41 -29.19 -14.14
C ARG A 65 0.49 -29.67 -15.28
N ASP A 66 -0.17 -30.84 -15.12
CA ASP A 66 -1.13 -31.35 -16.13
C ASP A 66 -2.37 -30.44 -16.21
N LEU A 67 -2.90 -30.00 -15.07
CA LEU A 67 -4.06 -29.08 -15.03
C LEU A 67 -3.75 -27.74 -15.71
N TYR A 68 -2.61 -27.12 -15.42
CA TYR A 68 -2.19 -25.88 -16.08
C TYR A 68 -1.94 -26.08 -17.59
N ALA A 69 -1.34 -27.20 -17.99
CA ALA A 69 -1.17 -27.52 -19.41
C ALA A 69 -2.52 -27.72 -20.14
N ARG A 70 -3.51 -28.30 -19.47
CA ARG A 70 -4.89 -28.40 -20.01
C ARG A 70 -5.57 -27.04 -20.06
N ALA A 71 -5.43 -26.20 -19.03
CA ALA A 71 -5.97 -24.85 -19.02
C ALA A 71 -5.41 -24.03 -20.20
N ARG A 72 -4.07 -24.08 -20.41
CA ARG A 72 -3.40 -23.43 -21.55
C ARG A 72 -3.98 -23.89 -22.89
N ARG A 73 -4.09 -25.19 -23.10
CA ARG A 73 -4.64 -25.75 -24.31
C ARG A 73 -6.09 -25.33 -24.54
N SER A 74 -6.92 -25.37 -23.51
CA SER A 74 -8.33 -24.95 -23.59
C SER A 74 -8.47 -23.46 -23.90
N ALA A 75 -7.65 -22.60 -23.32
CA ALA A 75 -7.63 -21.16 -23.63
C ALA A 75 -7.24 -20.91 -25.09
N LEU A 76 -6.18 -21.54 -25.59
CA LEU A 76 -5.73 -21.43 -26.98
C LEU A 76 -6.75 -21.98 -28.00
N GLU A 77 -7.56 -22.96 -27.62
CA GLU A 77 -8.63 -23.53 -28.45
C GLU A 77 -9.94 -22.73 -28.34
N GLY A 78 -9.98 -21.58 -27.66
CA GLY A 78 -11.16 -20.74 -27.51
C GLY A 78 -12.24 -21.37 -26.60
N ARG A 79 -11.85 -22.17 -25.62
CA ARG A 79 -12.73 -22.83 -24.64
C ARG A 79 -12.48 -22.30 -23.23
N PRO A 80 -12.82 -21.02 -22.94
CA PRO A 80 -12.48 -20.37 -21.67
C PRO A 80 -13.10 -21.09 -20.45
N GLY A 81 -14.33 -21.56 -20.54
CA GLY A 81 -14.97 -22.30 -19.43
C GLY A 81 -14.29 -23.62 -19.08
N ASP A 82 -13.64 -24.29 -20.05
CA ASP A 82 -12.79 -25.46 -19.78
C ASP A 82 -11.49 -25.05 -19.09
N ALA A 83 -10.89 -23.95 -19.54
CA ALA A 83 -9.68 -23.40 -18.93
C ALA A 83 -9.93 -23.02 -17.46
N GLU A 84 -11.02 -22.30 -17.17
CA GLU A 84 -11.44 -21.94 -15.81
C GLU A 84 -11.60 -23.17 -14.90
N ARG A 85 -12.24 -24.25 -15.39
CA ARG A 85 -12.39 -25.49 -14.58
C ARG A 85 -11.04 -26.12 -14.25
N HIS A 86 -10.09 -26.11 -15.17
CA HIS A 86 -8.75 -26.66 -14.93
C HIS A 86 -7.96 -25.79 -13.96
N LEU A 87 -8.07 -24.45 -14.04
CA LEU A 87 -7.44 -23.53 -13.11
C LEU A 87 -8.00 -23.72 -11.70
N ARG A 88 -9.33 -23.76 -11.53
CA ARG A 88 -9.97 -24.04 -10.23
C ARG A 88 -9.51 -25.36 -9.62
N ALA A 89 -9.36 -26.40 -10.43
CA ALA A 89 -8.88 -27.70 -9.94
C ALA A 89 -7.42 -27.63 -9.43
N ALA A 90 -6.61 -26.71 -9.95
CA ALA A 90 -5.21 -26.50 -9.56
C ALA A 90 -5.02 -25.51 -8.41
N GLU A 91 -6.08 -24.81 -7.97
CA GLU A 91 -6.00 -23.84 -6.87
C GLU A 91 -5.50 -24.48 -5.57
N SER A 92 -4.72 -23.71 -4.81
CA SER A 92 -4.34 -23.97 -3.44
C SER A 92 -5.45 -23.54 -2.47
N GLY A 93 -5.19 -23.53 -1.17
CA GLY A 93 -6.08 -22.98 -0.16
C GLY A 93 -6.07 -21.45 -0.20
N HIS A 94 -5.68 -20.82 0.89
CA HIS A 94 -5.64 -19.37 1.04
C HIS A 94 -4.34 -18.90 1.72
N SER A 95 -4.00 -17.61 1.57
CA SER A 95 -2.95 -16.96 2.34
C SER A 95 -3.38 -16.80 3.81
N GLN A 96 -2.40 -16.71 4.70
CA GLN A 96 -2.65 -16.49 6.11
C GLN A 96 -3.14 -15.06 6.39
N ALA A 97 -3.72 -14.84 7.57
CA ALA A 97 -4.35 -13.59 7.94
C ALA A 97 -3.50 -12.78 8.93
N TYR A 98 -3.47 -11.46 8.73
CA TYR A 98 -2.89 -10.50 9.69
C TYR A 98 -3.87 -10.28 10.85
N LEU A 99 -3.40 -10.34 12.10
CA LEU A 99 -4.24 -10.41 13.29
C LEU A 99 -4.00 -9.25 14.25
N PRO A 100 -5.05 -8.76 14.95
CA PRO A 100 -4.86 -7.81 16.04
C PRO A 100 -4.25 -8.50 17.28
N VAL A 101 -3.39 -7.79 18.00
CA VAL A 101 -2.88 -8.22 19.30
C VAL A 101 -3.98 -8.17 20.36
N GLY A 102 -4.78 -7.11 20.34
CA GLY A 102 -5.88 -6.89 21.28
C GLY A 102 -6.00 -5.45 21.73
N GLU A 103 -6.69 -5.26 22.86
CA GLU A 103 -6.98 -3.95 23.45
C GLU A 103 -6.32 -3.83 24.83
N LEU A 104 -5.38 -2.89 24.95
CA LEU A 104 -4.82 -2.54 26.26
C LEU A 104 -5.74 -1.50 26.91
N LEU A 105 -6.26 -1.88 28.07
CA LEU A 105 -7.04 -1.01 28.94
C LEU A 105 -6.13 -0.47 30.04
N ILE A 106 -6.04 0.85 30.14
CA ILE A 106 -5.33 1.57 31.20
C ILE A 106 -6.41 2.16 32.10
N ASP A 107 -6.84 1.36 33.08
CA ASP A 107 -7.97 1.65 33.93
C ASP A 107 -7.58 2.60 35.07
N GLY A 108 -8.43 3.57 35.38
CA GLY A 108 -8.21 4.62 36.36
C GLY A 108 -9.46 5.49 36.53
N ASP A 109 -9.27 6.73 36.94
CA ASP A 109 -10.36 7.66 37.10
C ASP A 109 -11.04 7.96 35.73
N ALA A 110 -12.37 7.94 35.71
CA ALA A 110 -13.13 8.28 34.54
C ALA A 110 -13.27 9.79 34.40
N ALA A 111 -13.06 10.30 33.19
CA ALA A 111 -13.29 11.69 32.81
C ALA A 111 -13.92 11.79 31.43
N VAL A 112 -14.70 12.85 31.21
CA VAL A 112 -15.23 13.14 29.88
C VAL A 112 -14.11 13.75 29.03
N THR A 113 -13.78 13.15 27.90
CA THR A 113 -12.86 13.72 26.92
C THR A 113 -13.51 14.94 26.28
N ALA A 114 -12.89 16.09 26.44
CA ALA A 114 -13.35 17.36 25.86
C ALA A 114 -12.57 17.75 24.59
N HIS A 115 -11.43 17.11 24.35
CA HIS A 115 -10.58 17.36 23.19
C HIS A 115 -9.62 16.18 22.99
N ARG A 116 -9.41 15.79 21.73
CA ARG A 116 -8.31 14.92 21.31
C ARG A 116 -7.76 15.39 20.00
N ALA A 117 -6.45 15.21 19.81
CA ALA A 117 -5.76 15.72 18.66
C ALA A 117 -4.56 14.82 18.28
N LEU A 118 -4.35 14.66 16.98
CA LEU A 118 -3.16 14.03 16.41
C LEU A 118 -2.38 15.08 15.61
N ALA A 119 -1.20 15.47 16.13
CA ALA A 119 -0.27 16.34 15.45
C ALA A 119 0.55 15.53 14.42
N LEU A 120 0.31 15.73 13.12
CA LEU A 120 0.90 14.91 12.07
C LEU A 120 2.43 15.05 11.98
N ALA A 121 2.95 16.28 12.19
CA ALA A 121 4.39 16.54 12.11
C ALA A 121 5.18 15.93 13.27
N ASP A 122 4.56 15.76 14.44
CA ASP A 122 5.20 15.22 15.64
C ASP A 122 4.83 13.76 15.93
N ALA A 123 3.83 13.23 15.23
CA ALA A 123 3.23 11.92 15.49
C ALA A 123 2.81 11.74 16.96
N LEU A 124 2.23 12.79 17.55
CA LEU A 124 1.76 12.82 18.93
C LEU A 124 0.24 12.87 18.97
N HIS A 125 -0.37 11.92 19.68
CA HIS A 125 -1.77 12.00 20.08
C HIS A 125 -1.88 12.62 21.45
N THR A 126 -2.83 13.54 21.63
CA THR A 126 -3.17 14.13 22.91
C THR A 126 -4.67 13.99 23.17
N ALA A 127 -5.02 13.66 24.40
CA ALA A 127 -6.41 13.66 24.87
C ALA A 127 -6.51 14.47 26.16
N GLY A 128 -7.59 15.22 26.34
CA GLY A 128 -7.78 16.06 27.52
C GLY A 128 -9.24 16.10 28.00
N GLY A 129 -9.39 16.17 29.31
CA GLY A 129 -10.66 16.33 30.01
C GLY A 129 -10.47 17.06 31.34
N PRO A 130 -11.53 17.30 32.14
CA PRO A 130 -11.41 17.99 33.41
C PRO A 130 -10.45 17.29 34.37
N GLY A 131 -9.30 17.90 34.64
CA GLY A 131 -8.29 17.42 35.57
C GLY A 131 -7.42 16.26 35.08
N MET A 132 -7.55 15.86 33.80
CA MET A 132 -6.76 14.78 33.19
C MET A 132 -6.23 15.18 31.81
N ARG A 133 -5.02 14.74 31.50
CA ARG A 133 -4.41 14.88 30.18
C ARG A 133 -3.59 13.64 29.85
N ALA A 134 -3.68 13.18 28.64
CA ALA A 134 -2.85 12.09 28.13
C ALA A 134 -2.06 12.53 26.90
N VAL A 135 -0.87 11.95 26.73
CA VAL A 135 -0.03 12.03 25.53
C VAL A 135 0.39 10.63 25.16
N THR A 136 0.14 10.25 23.89
CA THR A 136 0.50 8.93 23.36
C THR A 136 1.34 9.06 22.11
N PHE A 137 2.35 8.20 21.95
CA PHE A 137 3.12 8.03 20.73
C PHE A 137 3.74 6.64 20.65
N VAL A 138 4.10 6.22 19.43
CA VAL A 138 4.83 4.96 19.19
C VAL A 138 6.22 5.30 18.71
N SER A 139 7.22 5.06 19.55
CA SER A 139 8.61 5.49 19.32
C SER A 139 9.35 4.51 18.42
N ALA A 140 9.82 4.95 17.24
CA ALA A 140 10.69 4.12 16.40
C ALA A 140 12.10 3.93 17.01
N PRO A 141 12.77 4.98 17.57
CA PRO A 141 14.09 4.80 18.17
C PRO A 141 14.12 3.87 19.39
N HIS A 142 13.03 3.78 20.14
CA HIS A 142 12.94 2.94 21.34
C HIS A 142 12.11 1.66 21.10
N ASP A 143 11.36 1.61 20.01
CA ASP A 143 10.52 0.50 19.58
C ASP A 143 9.50 0.07 20.66
N VAL A 144 8.80 1.08 21.21
CA VAL A 144 7.79 0.95 22.25
C VAL A 144 6.66 1.95 22.06
N ILE A 145 5.49 1.63 22.64
CA ILE A 145 4.40 2.57 22.84
C ILE A 145 4.68 3.32 24.13
N VAL A 146 4.49 4.63 24.13
CA VAL A 146 4.58 5.48 25.32
C VAL A 146 3.25 6.18 25.54
N TYR A 147 2.68 6.01 26.72
CA TYR A 147 1.47 6.70 27.17
C TYR A 147 1.77 7.43 28.48
N ARG A 148 1.58 8.74 28.49
CA ARG A 148 1.73 9.57 29.69
C ARG A 148 0.36 10.06 30.15
N LEU A 149 0.02 9.81 31.41
CA LEU A 149 -1.21 10.29 32.04
C LEU A 149 -0.87 11.31 33.14
N GLU A 150 -1.35 12.53 33.00
CA GLU A 150 -1.34 13.59 34.02
C GLU A 150 -2.69 13.63 34.73
N GLY A 151 -2.68 13.71 36.06
CA GLY A 151 -3.87 13.63 36.90
C GLY A 151 -4.37 12.21 37.11
N GLY A 152 -5.37 12.05 37.97
CA GLY A 152 -6.00 10.75 38.29
C GLY A 152 -5.23 9.88 39.29
N ALA A 153 -5.85 8.72 39.62
CA ALA A 153 -5.25 7.68 40.46
C ALA A 153 -4.23 6.85 39.65
N ASP A 154 -3.48 6.00 40.37
CA ASP A 154 -2.58 5.03 39.72
C ASP A 154 -3.38 4.05 38.87
N PRO A 155 -3.08 3.94 37.54
CA PRO A 155 -3.82 3.06 36.67
C PRO A 155 -3.48 1.58 36.93
N THR A 156 -4.43 0.71 36.62
CA THR A 156 -4.20 -0.72 36.46
C THR A 156 -4.22 -1.07 34.96
N LEU A 157 -3.53 -2.14 34.60
CA LEU A 157 -3.39 -2.58 33.21
C LEU A 157 -4.16 -3.88 33.02
N ALA A 158 -4.91 -3.97 31.91
CA ALA A 158 -5.57 -5.19 31.48
C ALA A 158 -5.45 -5.30 29.96
N LEU A 159 -5.33 -6.53 29.46
CA LEU A 159 -5.32 -6.82 28.02
C LEU A 159 -6.50 -7.71 27.67
N GLU A 160 -7.38 -7.21 26.79
CA GLU A 160 -8.42 -7.99 26.11
C GLU A 160 -7.88 -8.40 24.74
N THR A 161 -7.91 -9.70 24.41
CA THR A 161 -7.25 -10.21 23.20
C THR A 161 -8.08 -11.30 22.52
N PRO A 162 -8.13 -11.32 21.16
CA PRO A 162 -8.69 -12.44 20.42
C PRO A 162 -7.70 -13.61 20.29
N LEU A 163 -6.42 -13.41 20.62
CA LEU A 163 -5.39 -14.44 20.59
C LEU A 163 -5.52 -15.35 21.82
N ARG A 164 -4.98 -16.56 21.75
CA ARG A 164 -5.00 -17.49 22.88
C ARG A 164 -4.02 -17.05 23.96
N LEU A 165 -4.50 -16.79 25.17
CA LEU A 165 -3.65 -16.48 26.31
C LEU A 165 -2.92 -17.77 26.79
N GLU A 166 -1.59 -17.78 26.73
CA GLU A 166 -0.73 -18.86 27.23
C GLU A 166 -0.21 -18.55 28.63
N GLY A 167 0.03 -17.29 28.96
CA GLY A 167 0.52 -16.88 30.26
C GLY A 167 0.25 -15.41 30.56
N HIS A 168 0.06 -15.11 31.86
CA HIS A 168 -0.03 -13.76 32.40
C HIS A 168 0.67 -13.72 33.74
N GLU A 169 1.55 -12.74 33.94
CA GLU A 169 2.28 -12.56 35.18
C GLU A 169 2.55 -11.09 35.47
N ALA A 170 2.57 -10.75 36.76
CA ALA A 170 3.05 -9.45 37.21
C ALA A 170 4.57 -9.40 37.13
N THR A 171 5.11 -8.32 36.59
CA THR A 171 6.55 -8.04 36.53
C THR A 171 6.96 -7.08 37.64
N ALA A 172 8.24 -6.72 37.69
CA ALA A 172 8.72 -5.75 38.70
C ALA A 172 8.13 -4.34 38.52
N THR A 173 7.68 -4.01 37.26
CA THR A 173 7.20 -2.68 36.91
C THR A 173 5.77 -2.66 36.36
N GLY A 174 5.13 -3.81 36.16
CA GLY A 174 3.78 -3.87 35.59
C GLY A 174 3.34 -5.29 35.26
N GLU A 175 2.87 -5.54 34.06
CA GLU A 175 2.25 -6.80 33.62
C GLU A 175 2.88 -7.33 32.32
N ARG A 176 2.91 -8.65 32.16
CA ARG A 176 3.31 -9.35 30.96
C ARG A 176 2.27 -10.38 30.53
N TRP A 177 1.90 -10.39 29.26
CA TRP A 177 1.05 -11.39 28.62
C TRP A 177 1.83 -12.13 27.56
N VAL A 178 1.67 -13.46 27.52
CA VAL A 178 2.19 -14.32 26.45
C VAL A 178 0.99 -14.93 25.73
N LEU A 179 0.93 -14.70 24.43
CA LEU A 179 -0.20 -15.07 23.60
C LEU A 179 0.28 -15.98 22.47
N SER A 180 -0.62 -16.73 21.85
CA SER A 180 -0.35 -17.46 20.61
C SER A 180 -1.37 -17.13 19.53
N ALA A 181 -0.89 -16.99 18.30
CA ALA A 181 -1.75 -16.88 17.10
C ALA A 181 -2.30 -18.25 16.69
N PRO A 182 -3.43 -18.33 15.97
CA PRO A 182 -3.93 -19.57 15.40
C PRO A 182 -3.03 -20.10 14.28
N LEU A 183 -3.11 -21.39 14.01
CA LEU A 183 -2.46 -22.07 12.88
C LEU A 183 -3.05 -21.65 11.53
N ASP A 184 -4.30 -21.24 11.52
CA ASP A 184 -4.97 -20.82 10.30
C ASP A 184 -6.17 -19.94 10.64
N VAL A 185 -6.42 -18.94 9.82
CA VAL A 185 -7.63 -18.11 9.83
C VAL A 185 -8.15 -18.02 8.40
N ALA A 186 -9.31 -18.62 8.17
CA ALA A 186 -9.91 -18.61 6.85
C ALA A 186 -10.38 -17.20 6.43
N PRO A 187 -10.32 -16.85 5.13
CA PRO A 187 -10.83 -15.59 4.63
C PRO A 187 -12.28 -15.34 5.03
N SER A 188 -12.64 -14.10 5.31
CA SER A 188 -13.98 -13.74 5.78
C SER A 188 -15.10 -14.02 4.76
N HIS A 189 -14.74 -14.12 3.47
CA HIS A 189 -15.66 -14.45 2.37
C HIS A 189 -15.86 -15.97 2.17
N GLU A 190 -15.18 -16.81 2.97
CA GLU A 190 -15.31 -18.28 2.98
C GLU A 190 -16.02 -18.73 4.28
N PRO A 191 -17.33 -18.41 4.45
CA PRO A 191 -18.03 -18.63 5.73
C PRO A 191 -18.25 -20.12 6.07
N GLN A 192 -18.01 -21.02 5.14
CA GLN A 192 -18.08 -22.48 5.34
C GLN A 192 -16.83 -23.04 6.03
N LEU A 193 -15.71 -22.31 6.01
CA LEU A 193 -14.49 -22.69 6.70
C LEU A 193 -14.49 -22.23 8.16
N PRO A 194 -13.78 -22.91 9.09
CA PRO A 194 -13.65 -22.49 10.47
C PRO A 194 -13.06 -21.08 10.57
N ASP A 195 -13.55 -20.25 11.50
CA ASP A 195 -13.04 -18.90 11.70
C ASP A 195 -11.55 -18.91 12.09
N ALA A 196 -11.14 -19.86 12.93
CA ALA A 196 -9.76 -20.07 13.30
C ALA A 196 -9.47 -21.53 13.62
N VAL A 197 -8.29 -22.02 13.25
CA VAL A 197 -7.75 -23.32 13.65
C VAL A 197 -6.60 -23.07 14.61
N TRP A 198 -6.66 -23.69 15.79
CA TRP A 198 -5.66 -23.50 16.84
C TRP A 198 -4.71 -24.66 16.93
N ALA A 199 -3.46 -24.37 17.25
CA ALA A 199 -2.44 -25.38 17.46
C ALA A 199 -2.85 -26.38 18.58
N GLU A 200 -2.61 -27.66 18.31
CA GLU A 200 -2.73 -28.76 19.26
C GLU A 200 -1.38 -29.50 19.34
N ASN A 201 -1.02 -29.98 20.54
CA ASN A 201 0.10 -30.93 20.72
C ASN A 201 1.48 -30.51 20.16
N GLY A 202 1.87 -29.24 20.31
CA GLY A 202 3.24 -28.81 20.04
C GLY A 202 3.50 -28.35 18.60
N GLU A 203 2.47 -28.06 17.82
CA GLU A 203 2.59 -27.37 16.55
C GLU A 203 3.05 -25.91 16.79
N ASP A 204 3.97 -25.45 15.97
CA ASP A 204 4.55 -24.11 16.11
C ASP A 204 3.66 -23.04 15.50
N THR A 205 3.33 -22.04 16.30
CA THR A 205 2.63 -20.80 15.85
C THR A 205 3.35 -19.58 16.36
N VAL A 206 3.06 -18.42 15.78
CA VAL A 206 3.59 -17.14 16.28
C VAL A 206 3.14 -16.93 17.71
N ARG A 207 4.10 -16.74 18.61
CA ARG A 207 3.85 -16.26 19.96
C ARG A 207 4.09 -14.78 20.04
N VAL A 208 3.23 -14.11 20.79
CA VAL A 208 3.25 -12.66 20.98
C VAL A 208 3.45 -12.38 22.47
N VAL A 209 4.44 -11.58 22.79
CA VAL A 209 4.71 -11.11 24.14
C VAL A 209 4.37 -9.64 24.22
N VAL A 210 3.42 -9.28 25.08
CA VAL A 210 3.10 -7.89 25.42
C VAL A 210 3.59 -7.63 26.82
N GLU A 211 4.52 -6.71 27.00
CA GLU A 211 4.98 -6.26 28.32
C GLU A 211 4.70 -4.78 28.49
N ALA A 212 3.90 -4.45 29.52
CA ALA A 212 3.55 -3.09 29.87
C ALA A 212 4.14 -2.75 31.24
N GLY A 213 5.02 -1.76 31.28
CA GLY A 213 5.66 -1.28 32.50
C GLY A 213 5.19 0.13 32.89
N LEU A 214 5.19 0.42 34.16
CA LEU A 214 4.74 1.67 34.75
C LEU A 214 5.90 2.38 35.46
N ARG A 215 6.01 3.69 35.31
CA ARG A 215 6.85 4.57 36.11
C ARG A 215 6.03 5.76 36.58
N ARG A 216 6.17 6.07 37.90
CA ARG A 216 5.56 7.26 38.51
C ARG A 216 6.56 8.41 38.48
N ASP A 217 6.21 9.49 37.82
CA ASP A 217 6.87 10.79 37.91
C ASP A 217 6.08 11.67 38.91
N ALA A 218 6.57 12.88 39.23
CA ALA A 218 5.97 13.72 40.26
C ALA A 218 4.50 14.09 40.00
N ASP A 219 4.13 14.28 38.74
CA ASP A 219 2.84 14.80 38.28
C ASP A 219 2.13 13.89 37.26
N ALA A 220 2.77 12.79 36.86
CA ALA A 220 2.26 11.90 35.81
C ALA A 220 2.63 10.44 36.04
N THR A 221 1.85 9.54 35.48
CA THR A 221 2.22 8.14 35.28
C THR A 221 2.62 7.89 33.85
N ILE A 222 3.76 7.26 33.64
CA ILE A 222 4.25 6.85 32.32
C ILE A 222 4.01 5.35 32.19
N VAL A 223 3.32 4.95 31.12
CA VAL A 223 3.16 3.55 30.71
C VAL A 223 4.00 3.35 29.45
N VAL A 224 4.85 2.32 29.48
CA VAL A 224 5.64 1.89 28.32
C VAL A 224 5.21 0.49 27.94
N VAL A 225 4.91 0.25 26.66
CA VAL A 225 4.50 -1.08 26.19
C VAL A 225 5.45 -1.53 25.06
N ALA A 226 6.05 -2.69 25.27
CA ALA A 226 6.80 -3.41 24.24
C ALA A 226 5.98 -4.60 23.74
N ILE A 227 6.01 -4.86 22.43
CA ILE A 227 5.39 -6.03 21.80
C ILE A 227 6.48 -6.76 21.02
N GLU A 228 6.65 -8.04 21.28
CA GLU A 228 7.63 -8.89 20.60
C GLU A 228 6.98 -10.19 20.15
N THR A 229 7.47 -10.75 19.06
CA THR A 229 6.96 -12.00 18.49
C THR A 229 8.08 -13.02 18.28
N THR A 230 7.67 -14.26 18.02
CA THR A 230 8.60 -15.32 17.58
C THR A 230 8.81 -15.36 16.07
N TYR A 231 8.25 -14.43 15.31
CA TYR A 231 8.47 -14.32 13.87
C TYR A 231 9.93 -14.03 13.56
N ALA A 232 10.54 -14.82 12.67
CA ALA A 232 11.96 -14.70 12.36
C ALA A 232 12.25 -13.77 11.15
N GLY A 233 11.28 -13.60 10.25
CA GLY A 233 11.41 -12.76 9.06
C GLY A 233 10.88 -13.42 7.78
N LEU A 234 10.77 -12.65 6.71
CA LEU A 234 10.34 -13.11 5.40
C LEU A 234 11.27 -14.19 4.82
N GLY A 235 10.68 -15.33 4.46
CA GLY A 235 11.40 -16.45 3.87
C GLY A 235 12.26 -17.27 4.83
N GLU A 236 12.16 -17.01 6.15
CA GLU A 236 12.75 -17.88 7.17
C GLU A 236 11.90 -19.15 7.34
N ASP A 237 12.56 -20.27 7.58
CA ASP A 237 11.93 -21.58 7.66
C ASP A 237 11.57 -22.03 9.09
N ARG A 238 11.70 -21.12 10.07
CA ARG A 238 11.49 -21.39 11.50
C ARG A 238 10.93 -20.18 12.23
N LEU A 239 10.38 -20.41 13.41
CA LEU A 239 10.09 -19.39 14.40
C LEU A 239 11.25 -19.27 15.40
N LEU A 240 11.36 -18.11 16.07
CA LEU A 240 12.31 -17.85 17.13
C LEU A 240 11.81 -18.47 18.47
N ASP A 241 12.70 -18.57 19.44
CA ASP A 241 12.34 -19.04 20.79
C ASP A 241 11.47 -18.01 21.53
N ALA A 242 10.44 -18.48 22.21
CA ALA A 242 9.53 -17.60 22.98
C ALA A 242 10.24 -16.92 24.16
N GLY A 243 11.25 -17.55 24.75
CA GLY A 243 12.06 -16.96 25.82
C GLY A 243 12.88 -15.77 25.33
N ASP A 244 13.35 -15.82 24.08
CA ASP A 244 14.05 -14.70 23.45
C ASP A 244 13.09 -13.51 23.25
N ALA A 245 11.83 -13.77 22.83
CA ALA A 245 10.81 -12.72 22.71
C ALA A 245 10.49 -12.09 24.07
N VAL A 246 10.34 -12.89 25.12
CA VAL A 246 10.18 -12.41 26.50
C VAL A 246 11.35 -11.52 26.91
N SER A 247 12.59 -11.96 26.64
CA SER A 247 13.80 -11.18 27.00
C SER A 247 13.83 -9.84 26.28
N ARG A 248 13.56 -9.83 24.95
CA ARG A 248 13.53 -8.59 24.16
C ARG A 248 12.46 -7.62 24.65
N ALA A 249 11.24 -8.10 24.95
CA ALA A 249 10.17 -7.24 25.48
C ALA A 249 10.56 -6.61 26.82
N SER A 250 11.16 -7.41 27.73
CA SER A 250 11.63 -6.92 29.03
C SER A 250 12.74 -5.89 28.90
N ASP A 251 13.73 -6.16 28.04
CA ASP A 251 14.86 -5.26 27.81
C ASP A 251 14.40 -3.91 27.26
N LYS A 252 13.48 -3.90 26.28
CA LYS A 252 12.91 -2.68 25.69
C LYS A 252 12.10 -1.89 26.71
N THR A 253 11.22 -2.56 27.47
CA THR A 253 10.42 -1.93 28.52
C THR A 253 11.31 -1.31 29.60
N ALA A 254 12.29 -2.06 30.09
CA ALA A 254 13.21 -1.57 31.10
C ALA A 254 14.07 -0.41 30.61
N ALA A 255 14.61 -0.49 29.39
CA ALA A 255 15.41 0.56 28.76
C ALA A 255 14.60 1.86 28.60
N ALA A 256 13.36 1.76 28.11
CA ALA A 256 12.50 2.93 27.92
C ALA A 256 12.05 3.55 29.26
N LEU A 257 11.73 2.74 30.26
CA LEU A 257 11.41 3.23 31.60
C LEU A 257 12.60 3.92 32.30
N ALA A 258 13.84 3.63 31.92
CA ALA A 258 15.02 4.29 32.44
C ALA A 258 15.27 5.69 31.83
N VAL A 259 14.62 6.01 30.71
CA VAL A 259 14.76 7.30 30.02
C VAL A 259 13.66 8.26 30.48
N SER A 260 13.95 9.56 30.58
CA SER A 260 12.91 10.55 30.93
C SER A 260 11.86 10.66 29.84
N PHE A 261 10.63 11.04 30.18
CA PHE A 261 9.56 11.25 29.21
C PHE A 261 9.96 12.29 28.14
N ASP A 262 10.55 13.38 28.56
CA ASP A 262 10.96 14.45 27.64
C ASP A 262 11.99 13.97 26.61
N GLU A 263 12.90 13.07 27.01
CA GLU A 263 13.89 12.49 26.10
C GLU A 263 13.24 11.45 25.15
N LEU A 264 12.33 10.59 25.64
CA LEU A 264 11.55 9.67 24.79
C LEU A 264 10.79 10.46 23.73
N GLN A 265 10.08 11.51 24.13
CA GLN A 265 9.31 12.37 23.22
C GLN A 265 10.21 13.12 22.23
N ARG A 266 11.31 13.69 22.70
CA ARG A 266 12.24 14.45 21.85
C ARG A 266 12.86 13.57 20.76
N THR A 267 13.30 12.37 21.11
CA THR A 267 13.90 11.43 20.15
C THR A 267 12.87 10.89 19.18
N HIS A 268 11.64 10.61 19.63
CA HIS A 268 10.53 10.24 18.79
C HIS A 268 10.21 11.32 17.74
N ILE A 269 9.99 12.57 18.18
CA ILE A 269 9.68 13.69 17.28
C ILE A 269 10.81 13.90 16.27
N ALA A 270 12.06 13.88 16.70
CA ALA A 270 13.20 14.08 15.81
C ALA A 270 13.25 13.00 14.71
N SER A 271 13.05 11.72 15.08
CA SER A 271 13.04 10.61 14.13
C SER A 271 11.85 10.67 13.15
N HIS A 272 10.68 11.12 13.60
CA HIS A 272 9.52 11.26 12.72
C HIS A 272 9.67 12.43 11.77
N ARG A 273 10.10 13.60 12.27
CA ARG A 273 10.30 14.82 11.47
C ARG A 273 11.40 14.67 10.42
N GLU A 274 12.40 13.83 10.66
CA GLU A 274 13.43 13.52 9.66
C GLU A 274 12.84 13.05 8.32
N LEU A 275 11.72 12.33 8.37
CA LEU A 275 10.97 11.85 7.20
C LEU A 275 9.85 12.81 6.81
N PHE A 276 9.07 13.24 7.79
CA PHE A 276 7.86 14.03 7.53
C PHE A 276 8.17 15.40 6.94
N ASP A 277 9.21 16.09 7.43
CA ASP A 277 9.56 17.47 7.02
C ASP A 277 10.21 17.55 5.63
N ARG A 278 10.47 16.41 4.96
CA ARG A 278 11.10 16.41 3.62
C ARG A 278 10.20 16.97 2.53
N VAL A 279 8.88 16.83 2.67
CA VAL A 279 7.90 17.36 1.70
C VAL A 279 6.85 18.16 2.43
N SER A 280 6.45 19.28 1.85
CA SER A 280 5.32 20.07 2.32
C SER A 280 4.51 20.66 1.17
N ILE A 281 3.20 20.72 1.33
CA ILE A 281 2.29 21.47 0.47
C ILE A 281 1.68 22.58 1.31
N ASP A 282 1.76 23.84 0.83
CA ASP A 282 1.13 24.95 1.52
C ASP A 282 -0.39 24.83 1.51
N GLY A 283 -0.99 25.23 2.63
CA GLY A 283 -2.42 25.32 2.82
C GLY A 283 -2.74 26.25 3.99
N SER A 284 -3.93 26.75 4.02
CA SER A 284 -4.42 27.60 5.12
C SER A 284 -5.66 26.93 5.72
N ALA A 285 -5.48 26.27 6.86
CA ALA A 285 -6.54 25.58 7.56
C ALA A 285 -7.57 26.58 8.11
N PRO A 286 -8.85 26.46 7.76
CA PRO A 286 -9.91 27.06 8.55
C PRO A 286 -9.91 26.35 9.91
N GLY A 287 -10.03 27.05 11.01
CA GLY A 287 -10.14 26.41 12.34
C GLY A 287 -11.36 25.49 12.44
N GLY A 288 -11.36 24.62 13.45
CA GLY A 288 -12.48 23.70 13.72
C GLY A 288 -12.05 22.22 13.73
N THR A 289 -12.95 21.37 14.21
CA THR A 289 -12.71 19.91 14.25
C THR A 289 -12.74 19.31 12.83
N ILE A 290 -12.10 18.17 12.65
CA ILE A 290 -12.17 17.42 11.38
C ILE A 290 -13.63 17.08 11.02
N SER A 291 -14.45 16.77 12.02
CA SER A 291 -15.88 16.50 11.80
C SER A 291 -16.60 17.69 11.19
N ASP A 292 -16.40 18.91 11.73
CA ASP A 292 -17.02 20.14 11.22
C ASP A 292 -16.52 20.46 9.81
N ARG A 293 -15.22 20.32 9.56
CA ARG A 293 -14.57 20.55 8.27
C ARG A 293 -15.12 19.62 7.18
N LEU A 294 -15.22 18.32 7.48
CA LEU A 294 -15.76 17.32 6.55
C LEU A 294 -17.26 17.55 6.30
N GLU A 295 -18.04 17.93 7.32
CA GLU A 295 -19.47 18.24 7.15
C GLU A 295 -19.64 19.45 6.22
N ALA A 296 -18.89 20.53 6.45
CA ALA A 296 -18.92 21.72 5.60
C ALA A 296 -18.52 21.41 4.15
N ALA A 297 -17.46 20.60 3.95
CA ALA A 297 -17.01 20.19 2.63
C ALA A 297 -18.07 19.34 1.88
N ARG A 298 -18.71 18.40 2.58
CA ARG A 298 -19.75 17.51 2.04
C ARG A 298 -21.06 18.26 1.72
N ALA A 299 -21.37 19.33 2.45
CA ALA A 299 -22.51 20.19 2.18
C ALA A 299 -22.30 21.12 0.97
N SER A 300 -21.06 21.23 0.47
CA SER A 300 -20.69 22.06 -0.68
C SER A 300 -20.69 21.24 -1.98
N ASP A 301 -21.14 21.84 -3.08
CA ASP A 301 -20.99 21.27 -4.44
C ASP A 301 -19.52 21.20 -4.88
N ARG A 302 -18.61 21.81 -4.12
CA ARG A 302 -17.15 21.81 -4.36
C ARG A 302 -16.40 21.77 -3.03
N THR A 303 -15.86 20.61 -2.66
CA THR A 303 -15.03 20.42 -1.46
C THR A 303 -13.92 21.46 -1.35
N ALA A 304 -13.25 21.74 -2.45
CA ALA A 304 -12.17 22.71 -2.55
C ALA A 304 -12.57 24.16 -2.22
N ALA A 305 -13.80 24.54 -2.49
CA ALA A 305 -14.28 25.90 -2.21
C ALA A 305 -14.67 26.08 -0.73
N ALA A 306 -15.04 24.97 -0.06
CA ALA A 306 -15.44 25.00 1.34
C ALA A 306 -14.22 24.95 2.28
N ASP A 307 -13.20 24.16 1.94
CA ASP A 307 -11.99 23.99 2.74
C ASP A 307 -10.77 23.62 1.84
N PRO A 308 -10.00 24.61 1.38
CA PRO A 308 -8.88 24.38 0.47
C PRO A 308 -7.71 23.63 1.13
N ASP A 309 -7.65 23.52 2.47
CA ASP A 309 -6.60 22.78 3.16
C ASP A 309 -6.91 21.28 3.30
N LEU A 310 -8.10 20.79 2.98
CA LEU A 310 -8.40 19.36 3.09
C LEU A 310 -7.57 18.49 2.15
N VAL A 311 -7.23 18.96 0.96
CA VAL A 311 -6.37 18.22 0.02
C VAL A 311 -4.93 18.15 0.53
N PRO A 312 -4.27 19.28 0.91
CA PRO A 312 -2.99 19.24 1.60
C PRO A 312 -2.99 18.42 2.90
N LEU A 313 -4.05 18.53 3.71
CA LEU A 313 -4.19 17.74 4.94
C LEU A 313 -4.18 16.24 4.65
N LEU A 314 -4.96 15.79 3.66
CA LEU A 314 -5.05 14.36 3.32
C LEU A 314 -3.76 13.85 2.66
N PHE A 315 -3.04 14.71 1.91
CA PHE A 315 -1.71 14.41 1.39
C PHE A 315 -0.71 14.21 2.54
N ASP A 316 -0.64 15.13 3.52
CA ASP A 316 0.23 15.00 4.68
C ASP A 316 -0.18 13.79 5.55
N TYR A 317 -1.49 13.54 5.69
CA TYR A 317 -1.99 12.39 6.43
C TYR A 317 -1.60 11.05 5.77
N GLY A 318 -1.70 10.93 4.45
CA GLY A 318 -1.26 9.72 3.75
C GLY A 318 0.26 9.48 3.90
N ARG A 319 1.08 10.52 3.84
CA ARG A 319 2.52 10.42 4.15
C ARG A 319 2.77 10.01 5.60
N TYR A 320 2.05 10.62 6.55
CA TYR A 320 2.08 10.24 7.97
C TYR A 320 1.75 8.77 8.18
N LEU A 321 0.70 8.27 7.53
CA LEU A 321 0.29 6.87 7.63
C LEU A 321 1.35 5.91 7.07
N LEU A 322 1.98 6.24 5.94
CA LEU A 322 3.06 5.42 5.37
C LEU A 322 4.29 5.40 6.29
N ILE A 323 4.71 6.55 6.82
CA ILE A 323 5.80 6.64 7.81
C ILE A 323 5.47 5.80 9.06
N SER A 324 4.21 5.78 9.48
CA SER A 324 3.77 5.05 10.66
C SER A 324 3.62 3.54 10.45
N ALA A 325 3.45 3.07 9.20
CA ALA A 325 3.16 1.67 8.87
C ALA A 325 4.30 0.93 8.14
N SER A 326 5.31 1.63 7.62
CA SER A 326 6.34 1.00 6.78
C SER A 326 7.68 1.72 6.89
N ARG A 327 8.39 1.51 8.00
CA ARG A 327 9.76 1.99 8.25
C ARG A 327 10.46 1.12 9.26
N ALA A 328 11.80 1.18 9.33
CA ALA A 328 12.52 0.60 10.46
C ALA A 328 11.98 1.17 11.80
N PRO A 329 11.75 0.32 12.84
CA PRO A 329 12.24 -1.06 12.97
C PRO A 329 11.38 -2.14 12.27
N GLY A 330 10.27 -1.79 11.62
CA GLY A 330 9.44 -2.72 10.84
C GLY A 330 10.21 -3.31 9.65
N ARG A 331 9.81 -4.51 9.23
CA ARG A 331 10.42 -5.30 8.15
C ARG A 331 9.41 -5.89 7.17
N LEU A 332 8.11 -5.84 7.51
CA LEU A 332 7.04 -6.27 6.62
C LEU A 332 6.45 -5.04 5.91
N PRO A 333 6.01 -5.17 4.66
CA PRO A 333 5.35 -4.07 3.98
C PRO A 333 4.00 -3.77 4.62
N ALA A 334 3.52 -2.53 4.43
CA ALA A 334 2.16 -2.16 4.79
C ALA A 334 1.17 -3.10 4.09
N ASN A 335 0.39 -3.84 4.88
CA ASN A 335 -0.63 -4.76 4.38
C ASN A 335 -1.89 -4.00 3.91
N LEU A 336 -2.98 -4.71 3.57
CA LEU A 336 -4.21 -4.12 3.08
C LEU A 336 -4.82 -3.06 4.03
N GLN A 337 -4.49 -3.12 5.32
CA GLN A 337 -4.92 -2.18 6.36
C GLN A 337 -3.72 -1.39 6.97
N GLY A 338 -2.58 -1.38 6.32
CA GLY A 338 -1.34 -0.78 6.82
C GLY A 338 -0.71 -1.64 7.92
N VAL A 339 -0.86 -1.22 9.16
CA VAL A 339 -0.49 -1.97 10.36
C VAL A 339 -1.65 -1.99 11.37
N TRP A 340 -2.83 -1.44 11.01
CA TRP A 340 -3.98 -1.27 11.91
C TRP A 340 -5.13 -2.20 11.51
N ASN A 341 -5.48 -3.10 12.41
CA ASN A 341 -6.58 -4.06 12.26
C ASN A 341 -7.22 -4.36 13.61
N ASP A 342 -8.53 -4.36 13.71
CA ASP A 342 -9.28 -4.75 14.92
C ASP A 342 -10.05 -6.07 14.75
N ASN A 343 -10.01 -6.66 13.56
CA ASN A 343 -10.81 -7.83 13.23
C ASN A 343 -9.96 -9.11 13.25
N PRO A 344 -10.29 -10.12 14.08
CA PRO A 344 -9.57 -11.39 14.11
C PRO A 344 -9.78 -12.26 12.85
N ARG A 345 -10.76 -11.93 12.00
CA ARG A 345 -10.99 -12.50 10.67
C ARG A 345 -11.17 -11.37 9.66
N PRO A 346 -10.07 -10.66 9.33
CA PRO A 346 -10.15 -9.41 8.61
C PRO A 346 -10.62 -9.60 7.16
N PRO A 347 -11.23 -8.58 6.56
CA PRO A 347 -11.54 -8.57 5.14
C PRO A 347 -10.29 -8.89 4.32
N TRP A 348 -10.42 -9.84 3.39
CA TRP A 348 -9.33 -10.33 2.52
C TRP A 348 -8.07 -10.70 3.30
N SER A 349 -8.24 -11.27 4.51
CA SER A 349 -7.16 -11.67 5.42
C SER A 349 -6.22 -10.52 5.83
N SER A 350 -6.52 -9.28 5.50
CA SER A 350 -5.60 -8.14 5.56
C SER A 350 -4.22 -8.47 4.95
N ALA A 351 -4.23 -9.25 3.86
CA ALA A 351 -3.05 -9.82 3.22
C ALA A 351 -2.30 -8.79 2.36
N PHE A 352 -1.15 -9.19 1.81
CA PHE A 352 -0.46 -8.45 0.76
C PHE A 352 -1.10 -8.79 -0.58
N THR A 353 -2.11 -7.99 -0.98
CA THR A 353 -2.81 -8.21 -2.25
C THR A 353 -2.01 -7.56 -3.38
N THR A 354 -1.52 -8.38 -4.31
CA THR A 354 -0.50 -8.04 -5.33
C THR A 354 -1.09 -7.86 -6.74
N ASN A 355 -2.36 -7.46 -6.83
CA ASN A 355 -2.98 -7.11 -8.12
C ASN A 355 -3.37 -5.64 -8.22
N ILE A 356 -3.08 -4.83 -7.20
CA ILE A 356 -3.19 -3.37 -7.12
C ILE A 356 -2.76 -2.82 -5.74
N ASN A 357 -3.20 -3.45 -4.62
CA ASN A 357 -3.24 -2.79 -3.32
C ASN A 357 -1.85 -2.55 -2.74
N VAL A 358 -1.02 -3.59 -2.64
CA VAL A 358 0.34 -3.42 -2.11
C VAL A 358 1.20 -2.53 -3.02
N GLU A 359 1.00 -2.60 -4.32
CA GLU A 359 1.70 -1.74 -5.27
C GLU A 359 1.32 -0.27 -5.05
N MET A 360 0.01 0.02 -4.91
CA MET A 360 -0.49 1.38 -4.65
C MET A 360 0.04 1.94 -3.33
N ASN A 361 0.25 1.10 -2.31
CA ASN A 361 0.80 1.54 -1.03
C ASN A 361 2.14 2.26 -1.19
N TYR A 362 2.91 1.94 -2.23
CA TYR A 362 4.27 2.47 -2.44
C TYR A 362 4.42 3.38 -3.65
N TRP A 363 3.37 3.64 -4.45
CA TRP A 363 3.50 4.53 -5.62
C TRP A 363 4.01 5.93 -5.29
N ALA A 364 3.69 6.45 -4.11
CA ALA A 364 4.13 7.77 -3.68
C ALA A 364 5.54 7.79 -3.06
N ALA A 365 6.13 6.64 -2.71
CA ALA A 365 7.34 6.59 -1.89
C ALA A 365 8.49 7.39 -2.49
N GLU A 366 8.76 7.22 -3.79
CA GLU A 366 9.84 7.93 -4.48
C GLU A 366 9.54 9.42 -4.61
N THR A 367 8.39 9.77 -5.23
CA THR A 367 8.05 11.17 -5.52
C THR A 367 7.83 11.99 -4.25
N ALA A 368 7.28 11.39 -3.18
CA ALA A 368 7.07 12.05 -1.90
C ALA A 368 8.30 12.02 -0.96
N ASN A 369 9.50 11.71 -1.50
CA ASN A 369 10.78 11.73 -0.78
C ASN A 369 10.84 10.80 0.43
N LEU A 370 10.30 9.58 0.28
CA LEU A 370 10.17 8.54 1.31
C LEU A 370 10.64 7.17 0.76
N ALA A 371 11.61 7.15 -0.15
CA ALA A 371 12.07 5.97 -0.89
C ALA A 371 12.42 4.77 0.03
N GLU A 372 13.09 5.03 1.17
CA GLU A 372 13.47 4.00 2.14
C GLU A 372 12.28 3.28 2.80
N LEU A 373 11.07 3.83 2.72
CA LEU A 373 9.87 3.17 3.24
C LEU A 373 9.41 2.01 2.34
N ALA A 374 9.98 1.89 1.14
CA ALA A 374 9.76 0.75 0.24
C ALA A 374 10.69 -0.44 0.51
N ASP A 375 11.68 -0.33 1.41
CA ASP A 375 12.60 -1.43 1.74
C ASP A 375 11.86 -2.72 2.12
N PRO A 376 10.80 -2.70 2.96
CA PRO A 376 10.05 -3.92 3.28
C PRO A 376 9.34 -4.54 2.06
N LEU A 377 8.93 -3.75 1.06
CA LEU A 377 8.39 -4.27 -0.19
C LEU A 377 9.46 -5.00 -0.99
N PHE A 378 10.69 -4.48 -1.02
CA PHE A 378 11.80 -5.15 -1.70
C PHE A 378 12.18 -6.47 -1.02
N ASP A 379 12.10 -6.53 0.31
CA ASP A 379 12.27 -7.77 1.07
C ASP A 379 11.18 -8.81 0.72
N LEU A 380 9.91 -8.37 0.58
CA LEU A 380 8.81 -9.24 0.14
C LEU A 380 9.06 -9.78 -1.28
N ILE A 381 9.50 -8.95 -2.21
CA ILE A 381 9.86 -9.37 -3.59
C ILE A 381 10.94 -10.45 -3.54
N GLY A 382 11.96 -10.28 -2.71
CA GLY A 382 13.01 -11.27 -2.48
C GLY A 382 12.49 -12.59 -1.90
N ALA A 383 11.51 -12.55 -1.00
CA ALA A 383 10.87 -13.74 -0.45
C ALA A 383 10.01 -14.47 -1.49
N LEU A 384 9.17 -13.71 -2.22
CA LEU A 384 8.34 -14.24 -3.30
C LEU A 384 9.15 -14.86 -4.43
N SER A 385 10.34 -14.34 -4.71
CA SER A 385 11.21 -14.95 -5.73
C SER A 385 11.65 -16.37 -5.36
N ARG A 386 11.80 -16.67 -4.06
CA ARG A 386 12.16 -18.02 -3.57
C ARG A 386 10.97 -18.97 -3.56
N SER A 387 9.85 -18.57 -2.96
CA SER A 387 8.63 -19.40 -2.93
C SER A 387 8.05 -19.62 -4.32
N GLY A 388 8.08 -18.57 -5.16
CA GLY A 388 7.57 -18.56 -6.53
C GLY A 388 8.31 -19.47 -7.52
N GLU A 389 9.51 -19.98 -7.19
CA GLU A 389 10.19 -21.00 -8.02
C GLU A 389 9.35 -22.27 -8.15
N LYS A 390 8.69 -22.71 -7.07
CA LYS A 390 7.78 -23.86 -7.10
C LYS A 390 6.56 -23.58 -7.96
N VAL A 391 6.02 -22.35 -7.88
CA VAL A 391 4.87 -21.93 -8.69
C VAL A 391 5.25 -21.94 -10.18
N ALA A 392 6.37 -21.34 -10.57
CA ALA A 392 6.87 -21.36 -11.95
C ALA A 392 7.05 -22.79 -12.47
N ALA A 393 7.64 -23.68 -11.66
CA ALA A 393 7.83 -25.09 -12.02
C ALA A 393 6.49 -25.83 -12.23
N SER A 394 5.47 -25.55 -11.41
CA SER A 394 4.11 -26.10 -11.58
C SER A 394 3.45 -25.58 -12.86
N LEU A 395 3.73 -24.33 -13.26
CA LEU A 395 3.30 -23.75 -14.53
C LEU A 395 4.12 -24.25 -15.74
N GLY A 396 5.15 -25.06 -15.51
CA GLY A 396 6.02 -25.62 -16.55
C GLY A 396 7.08 -24.66 -17.06
N ALA A 397 7.46 -23.67 -16.26
CA ALA A 397 8.41 -22.61 -16.58
C ALA A 397 9.58 -22.61 -15.58
N ARG A 398 10.69 -21.98 -15.96
CA ARG A 398 11.83 -21.63 -15.08
C ARG A 398 11.56 -20.33 -14.37
N GLY A 399 12.54 -19.90 -13.55
CA GLY A 399 12.48 -18.68 -12.80
C GLY A 399 11.42 -18.73 -11.70
N TRP A 400 10.67 -17.65 -11.48
CA TRP A 400 9.66 -17.58 -10.44
C TRP A 400 8.42 -16.78 -10.86
N ALA A 401 7.30 -17.12 -10.22
CA ALA A 401 6.01 -16.45 -10.42
C ALA A 401 5.25 -16.37 -9.09
N ALA A 402 4.42 -15.35 -8.94
CA ALA A 402 3.51 -15.21 -7.81
C ALA A 402 2.13 -14.77 -8.32
N HIS A 403 1.08 -15.13 -7.55
CA HIS A 403 -0.31 -14.81 -7.85
C HIS A 403 -0.82 -13.63 -7.01
N HIS A 404 -2.13 -13.43 -6.93
CA HIS A 404 -2.82 -12.24 -6.40
C HIS A 404 -2.59 -11.91 -4.94
N ASN A 405 -2.25 -12.87 -4.10
CA ASN A 405 -2.17 -12.69 -2.65
C ASN A 405 -0.88 -13.26 -2.09
N SER A 406 -0.36 -12.59 -1.09
CA SER A 406 0.76 -13.06 -0.28
C SER A 406 0.53 -12.74 1.20
N ASP A 407 1.38 -13.26 2.06
CA ASP A 407 1.36 -13.09 3.50
C ASP A 407 2.79 -12.99 4.08
N ALA A 408 2.90 -12.93 5.40
CA ALA A 408 4.19 -12.87 6.09
C ALA A 408 5.08 -14.11 5.88
N TRP A 409 4.54 -15.20 5.33
CA TRP A 409 5.28 -16.44 5.02
C TRP A 409 5.76 -16.46 3.58
N GLY A 410 5.39 -15.45 2.77
CA GLY A 410 5.73 -15.36 1.35
C GLY A 410 4.89 -16.30 0.48
N PHE A 411 3.62 -16.44 0.80
CA PHE A 411 2.67 -17.21 -0.01
C PHE A 411 2.66 -16.70 -1.46
N SER A 412 2.76 -17.60 -2.43
CA SER A 412 2.90 -17.26 -3.85
C SER A 412 1.94 -18.02 -4.78
N SER A 413 1.27 -19.05 -4.26
CA SER A 413 0.37 -19.94 -5.02
C SER A 413 -0.96 -19.26 -5.40
N SER A 414 -1.71 -19.86 -6.33
CA SER A 414 -3.08 -19.45 -6.61
C SER A 414 -3.99 -19.83 -5.44
N VAL A 415 -4.89 -18.94 -5.05
CA VAL A 415 -5.87 -19.14 -3.97
C VAL A 415 -7.20 -19.69 -4.51
N GLY A 416 -8.16 -20.04 -3.63
CA GLY A 416 -9.53 -20.27 -4.02
C GLY A 416 -10.15 -21.60 -3.61
N GLU A 417 -9.46 -22.49 -2.88
CA GLU A 417 -10.00 -23.74 -2.32
C GLU A 417 -10.60 -24.70 -3.38
N GLY A 418 -10.27 -24.52 -4.67
CA GLY A 418 -10.86 -25.28 -5.77
C GLY A 418 -12.20 -24.78 -6.27
N GLY A 419 -12.66 -23.65 -5.78
CA GLY A 419 -13.92 -22.99 -6.15
C GLY A 419 -13.77 -21.52 -6.48
N GLY A 420 -12.55 -21.00 -6.43
CA GLY A 420 -12.23 -19.59 -6.72
C GLY A 420 -12.52 -19.21 -8.17
N ASP A 421 -12.89 -17.95 -8.39
CA ASP A 421 -12.95 -17.44 -9.75
C ASP A 421 -11.53 -17.05 -10.19
N PRO A 422 -11.01 -17.56 -11.32
CA PRO A 422 -9.67 -17.25 -11.80
C PRO A 422 -9.35 -15.74 -11.89
N LYS A 423 -10.35 -14.86 -12.03
CA LYS A 423 -10.14 -13.40 -12.07
C LYS A 423 -9.43 -12.85 -10.83
N TRP A 424 -9.61 -13.48 -9.65
CA TRP A 424 -8.97 -13.13 -8.39
C TRP A 424 -8.17 -14.28 -7.76
N ALA A 425 -8.16 -15.47 -8.38
CA ALA A 425 -7.45 -16.64 -7.90
C ALA A 425 -6.16 -16.96 -8.70
N PHE A 426 -6.17 -16.71 -10.00
CA PHE A 426 -5.07 -17.06 -10.90
C PHE A 426 -4.58 -15.85 -11.72
N TRP A 427 -3.35 -15.42 -11.48
CA TRP A 427 -2.67 -14.41 -12.30
C TRP A 427 -1.16 -14.44 -11.97
N PRO A 428 -0.32 -15.11 -12.77
CA PRO A 428 1.09 -15.33 -12.42
C PRO A 428 2.00 -14.14 -12.75
N PHE A 429 1.49 -12.92 -12.84
CA PHE A 429 2.21 -11.71 -13.22
C PHE A 429 2.45 -10.74 -12.07
N ALA A 430 2.06 -11.08 -10.84
CA ALA A 430 2.29 -10.22 -9.68
C ALA A 430 3.77 -9.87 -9.51
N GLY A 431 4.67 -10.84 -9.69
CA GLY A 431 6.11 -10.59 -9.65
C GLY A 431 6.58 -9.57 -10.68
N GLY A 432 6.00 -9.58 -11.88
CA GLY A 432 6.31 -8.59 -12.92
C GLY A 432 5.89 -7.17 -12.54
N TRP A 433 4.71 -7.02 -11.92
CA TRP A 433 4.25 -5.72 -11.44
C TRP A 433 5.07 -5.22 -10.25
N LEU A 434 5.33 -6.08 -9.27
CA LEU A 434 6.18 -5.72 -8.12
C LEU A 434 7.57 -5.24 -8.53
N LEU A 435 8.16 -5.84 -9.57
CA LEU A 435 9.47 -5.43 -10.10
C LEU A 435 9.46 -4.06 -10.78
N GLN A 436 8.30 -3.50 -11.12
CA GLN A 436 8.16 -2.12 -11.57
C GLN A 436 8.64 -1.14 -10.48
N HIS A 437 8.40 -1.43 -9.18
CA HIS A 437 8.90 -0.61 -8.07
C HIS A 437 10.44 -0.60 -8.01
N VAL A 438 11.09 -1.73 -8.33
CA VAL A 438 12.55 -1.81 -8.41
C VAL A 438 13.09 -0.96 -9.58
N ALA A 439 12.40 -0.99 -10.72
CA ALA A 439 12.75 -0.16 -11.88
C ALA A 439 12.57 1.33 -11.58
N GLU A 440 11.48 1.70 -10.90
CA GLU A 440 11.22 3.07 -10.46
C GLU A 440 12.28 3.56 -9.46
N HIS A 441 12.61 2.76 -8.45
CA HIS A 441 13.65 3.10 -7.48
C HIS A 441 14.98 3.48 -8.17
N ARG A 442 15.39 2.68 -9.16
CA ARG A 442 16.56 3.01 -9.99
C ARG A 442 16.36 4.27 -10.84
N ALA A 443 15.17 4.43 -11.44
CA ALA A 443 14.86 5.60 -12.26
C ALA A 443 14.87 6.91 -11.45
N PHE A 444 14.48 6.87 -10.17
CA PHE A 444 14.58 8.01 -9.24
C PHE A 444 16.00 8.26 -8.72
N GLY A 445 16.97 7.49 -9.18
CA GLY A 445 18.38 7.78 -8.97
C GLY A 445 18.99 7.02 -7.79
N SER A 446 18.42 5.91 -7.36
CA SER A 446 19.14 4.99 -6.48
C SER A 446 20.11 4.16 -7.30
N ASP A 447 21.33 4.01 -6.77
CA ASP A 447 22.35 3.10 -7.32
C ASP A 447 22.39 1.77 -6.55
N ASP A 448 21.53 1.61 -5.53
CA ASP A 448 21.49 0.44 -4.67
C ASP A 448 20.76 -0.75 -5.35
N ASP A 449 21.33 -1.92 -5.22
CA ASP A 449 20.68 -3.17 -5.62
C ASP A 449 19.74 -3.63 -4.48
N VAL A 450 18.55 -3.01 -4.41
CA VAL A 450 17.52 -3.32 -3.39
C VAL A 450 16.97 -4.76 -3.49
N VAL A 451 17.11 -5.39 -4.65
CA VAL A 451 16.92 -6.82 -4.86
C VAL A 451 18.09 -7.38 -5.67
N SER A 452 18.43 -8.65 -5.47
CA SER A 452 19.45 -9.29 -6.29
C SER A 452 19.09 -9.23 -7.78
N PRO A 453 20.02 -8.96 -8.69
CA PRO A 453 19.79 -9.04 -10.13
C PRO A 453 19.18 -10.37 -10.60
N ASP A 454 19.44 -11.48 -9.88
CA ASP A 454 18.88 -12.79 -10.19
C ASP A 454 17.36 -12.84 -9.98
N VAL A 455 16.81 -12.03 -9.08
CA VAL A 455 15.35 -11.90 -8.87
C VAL A 455 14.68 -11.35 -10.15
N VAL A 456 15.21 -10.27 -10.71
CA VAL A 456 14.70 -9.67 -11.96
C VAL A 456 14.88 -10.65 -13.13
N ARG A 457 16.02 -11.30 -13.21
CA ARG A 457 16.33 -12.29 -14.24
C ARG A 457 15.40 -13.51 -14.18
N GLY A 458 15.13 -14.01 -12.96
CA GLY A 458 14.23 -15.14 -12.74
C GLY A 458 12.79 -14.84 -13.19
N ALA A 459 12.26 -13.65 -12.91
CA ALA A 459 10.95 -13.24 -13.40
C ALA A 459 10.92 -13.13 -14.95
N ALA A 460 11.99 -12.61 -15.56
CA ALA A 460 12.11 -12.57 -17.02
C ALA A 460 12.24 -13.96 -17.65
N GLU A 461 12.93 -14.90 -17.01
CA GLU A 461 12.98 -16.30 -17.44
C GLU A 461 11.61 -16.96 -17.40
N PHE A 462 10.88 -16.78 -16.29
CA PHE A 462 9.50 -17.24 -16.17
C PHE A 462 8.65 -16.70 -17.32
N LEU A 463 8.66 -15.40 -17.53
CA LEU A 463 7.88 -14.77 -18.56
C LEU A 463 8.20 -15.31 -19.96
N LEU A 464 9.50 -15.43 -20.31
CA LEU A 464 9.94 -15.97 -21.59
C LEU A 464 9.52 -17.44 -21.83
N ASP A 465 9.42 -18.22 -20.77
CA ASP A 465 8.95 -19.62 -20.84
C ASP A 465 7.39 -19.69 -20.83
N TRP A 466 6.72 -18.66 -20.28
CA TRP A 466 5.26 -18.55 -20.25
C TRP A 466 4.67 -18.07 -21.56
N LEU A 467 5.41 -17.25 -22.35
CA LEU A 467 4.99 -16.78 -23.65
C LEU A 467 4.74 -17.94 -24.63
N VAL A 468 3.66 -17.84 -25.40
CA VAL A 468 3.20 -18.85 -26.35
C VAL A 468 2.64 -18.21 -27.61
N GLU A 469 2.70 -18.95 -28.73
CA GLU A 469 2.03 -18.50 -29.97
C GLU A 469 0.52 -18.52 -29.78
N THR A 470 -0.10 -17.38 -29.99
CA THR A 470 -1.55 -17.19 -30.02
C THR A 470 -2.00 -16.86 -31.46
N PRO A 471 -3.30 -16.90 -31.75
CA PRO A 471 -3.79 -16.47 -33.09
C PRO A 471 -3.41 -15.03 -33.46
N GLN A 472 -3.13 -14.18 -32.45
CA GLN A 472 -2.81 -12.76 -32.62
C GLN A 472 -1.29 -12.47 -32.57
N GLY A 473 -0.45 -13.47 -32.40
CA GLY A 473 1.01 -13.38 -32.28
C GLY A 473 1.54 -13.97 -30.99
N LEU A 474 2.73 -13.60 -30.58
CA LEU A 474 3.30 -14.04 -29.30
C LEU A 474 2.51 -13.40 -28.15
N GLY A 475 2.14 -14.19 -27.16
CA GLY A 475 1.34 -13.71 -26.03
C GLY A 475 1.29 -14.67 -24.86
N THR A 476 0.27 -14.56 -24.00
CA THR A 476 0.07 -15.38 -22.79
C THR A 476 -1.19 -16.22 -22.86
N ALA A 477 -1.13 -17.46 -22.33
CA ALA A 477 -2.30 -18.32 -22.21
C ALA A 477 -2.05 -19.40 -21.12
N PRO A 478 -3.02 -19.64 -20.19
CA PRO A 478 -4.19 -18.80 -19.95
C PRO A 478 -3.79 -17.42 -19.46
N SER A 479 -4.65 -16.40 -19.68
CA SER A 479 -4.48 -15.03 -19.22
C SER A 479 -5.74 -14.55 -18.52
N THR A 480 -5.58 -13.86 -17.40
CA THR A 480 -6.62 -13.12 -16.69
C THR A 480 -6.27 -11.64 -16.71
N SER A 481 -7.27 -10.77 -16.64
CA SER A 481 -7.06 -9.34 -16.39
C SER A 481 -7.69 -9.04 -15.03
N PRO A 482 -6.92 -8.88 -13.95
CA PRO A 482 -7.48 -8.69 -12.62
C PRO A 482 -8.45 -7.50 -12.56
N GLU A 483 -9.65 -7.61 -12.07
CA GLU A 483 -10.52 -8.77 -11.82
C GLU A 483 -11.69 -8.71 -12.81
N ASN A 484 -11.37 -8.35 -14.06
CA ASN A 484 -12.35 -8.08 -15.12
C ASN A 484 -12.89 -9.39 -15.70
N THR A 485 -14.11 -9.30 -16.25
CA THR A 485 -14.79 -10.40 -16.93
C THR A 485 -15.42 -9.93 -18.24
N TYR A 486 -15.70 -10.89 -19.12
CA TYR A 486 -16.35 -10.65 -20.39
C TYR A 486 -17.45 -11.68 -20.65
N ILE A 487 -18.36 -11.35 -21.58
CA ILE A 487 -19.38 -12.26 -22.08
C ILE A 487 -18.86 -12.98 -23.31
N ASP A 488 -18.82 -14.32 -23.27
CA ASP A 488 -18.40 -15.15 -24.40
C ASP A 488 -19.48 -15.29 -25.48
N GLY A 489 -19.14 -16.00 -26.57
CA GLY A 489 -20.05 -16.23 -27.69
C GLY A 489 -21.32 -17.02 -27.35
N ASP A 490 -21.33 -17.74 -26.25
CA ASP A 490 -22.45 -18.50 -25.72
C ASP A 490 -23.30 -17.70 -24.71
N GLY A 491 -22.90 -16.45 -24.42
CA GLY A 491 -23.57 -15.57 -23.46
C GLY A 491 -23.18 -15.82 -22.00
N ALA A 492 -22.13 -16.58 -21.74
CA ALA A 492 -21.63 -16.84 -20.40
C ALA A 492 -20.53 -15.84 -20.00
N GLU A 493 -20.52 -15.45 -18.71
CA GLU A 493 -19.46 -14.64 -18.14
C GLU A 493 -18.19 -15.47 -17.97
N ARG A 494 -17.03 -14.89 -18.38
CA ARG A 494 -15.71 -15.50 -18.38
C ARG A 494 -14.65 -14.57 -17.82
N SER A 495 -13.68 -15.15 -17.13
CA SER A 495 -12.53 -14.46 -16.57
C SER A 495 -11.19 -14.83 -17.22
N VAL A 496 -11.18 -15.87 -18.07
CA VAL A 496 -9.96 -16.40 -18.69
C VAL A 496 -10.00 -16.24 -20.20
N GLY A 497 -8.94 -15.64 -20.73
CA GLY A 497 -8.71 -15.45 -22.16
C GLY A 497 -7.29 -15.78 -22.57
N THR A 498 -6.85 -15.10 -23.63
CA THR A 498 -5.47 -15.03 -24.09
C THR A 498 -5.02 -13.58 -24.05
N THR A 499 -3.78 -13.34 -23.66
CA THR A 499 -3.05 -12.07 -23.69
C THR A 499 -3.86 -10.84 -23.25
N SER A 500 -4.10 -10.70 -21.96
CA SER A 500 -4.65 -9.44 -21.45
C SER A 500 -3.71 -8.27 -21.79
N THR A 501 -4.27 -7.07 -21.93
CA THR A 501 -3.47 -5.87 -22.18
C THR A 501 -2.51 -5.58 -21.03
N MET A 502 -2.89 -5.94 -19.80
CA MET A 502 -2.02 -5.83 -18.63
C MET A 502 -0.81 -6.77 -18.72
N ASP A 503 -1.04 -8.07 -19.05
CA ASP A 503 0.05 -9.03 -19.24
C ASP A 503 1.02 -8.52 -20.32
N LEU A 504 0.48 -8.02 -21.44
CA LEU A 504 1.28 -7.46 -22.54
C LEU A 504 2.13 -6.27 -22.06
N ALA A 505 1.55 -5.35 -21.31
CA ALA A 505 2.25 -4.16 -20.83
C ALA A 505 3.38 -4.54 -19.85
N ILE A 506 3.09 -5.39 -18.86
CA ILE A 506 4.10 -5.89 -17.91
C ILE A 506 5.19 -6.68 -18.62
N ALA A 507 4.84 -7.53 -19.61
CA ALA A 507 5.79 -8.29 -20.39
C ALA A 507 6.76 -7.38 -21.15
N ARG A 508 6.25 -6.34 -21.81
CA ARG A 508 7.07 -5.39 -22.54
C ARG A 508 8.00 -4.60 -21.63
N GLU A 509 7.52 -4.18 -20.46
CA GLU A 509 8.31 -3.44 -19.47
C GLU A 509 9.45 -4.31 -18.90
N LEU A 510 9.13 -5.48 -18.36
CA LEU A 510 10.12 -6.38 -17.74
C LEU A 510 11.17 -6.86 -18.77
N LEU A 511 10.73 -7.30 -19.96
CA LEU A 511 11.65 -7.74 -21.01
C LEU A 511 12.47 -6.57 -21.57
N GLY A 512 11.89 -5.37 -21.66
CA GLY A 512 12.58 -4.13 -22.03
C GLY A 512 13.76 -3.86 -21.11
N GLY A 513 13.56 -3.96 -19.81
CA GLY A 513 14.61 -3.78 -18.80
C GLY A 513 15.79 -4.73 -18.95
N VAL A 514 15.54 -6.04 -19.17
CA VAL A 514 16.60 -7.05 -19.32
C VAL A 514 17.21 -7.10 -20.75
N SER A 515 16.54 -6.58 -21.74
CA SER A 515 16.96 -6.61 -23.15
C SER A 515 18.26 -5.85 -23.44
N THR A 516 18.61 -4.90 -22.57
CA THR A 516 19.82 -4.07 -22.69
C THR A 516 21.12 -4.83 -22.44
N GLY A 517 21.05 -6.01 -21.85
CA GLY A 517 22.19 -6.89 -21.59
C GLY A 517 22.78 -7.52 -22.87
N THR A 518 23.90 -8.25 -22.72
CA THR A 518 24.62 -8.90 -23.83
C THR A 518 24.56 -10.42 -23.79
N ASP A 519 23.93 -10.99 -22.79
CA ASP A 519 23.85 -12.44 -22.57
C ASP A 519 22.67 -13.10 -23.34
N GLU A 520 22.50 -14.40 -23.14
CA GLU A 520 21.45 -15.20 -23.80
C GLU A 520 20.03 -14.75 -23.40
N LEU A 521 19.81 -14.39 -22.12
CA LEU A 521 18.53 -13.92 -21.63
C LEU A 521 18.13 -12.61 -22.33
N ALA A 522 19.06 -11.66 -22.43
CA ALA A 522 18.85 -10.41 -23.14
C ALA A 522 18.57 -10.63 -24.63
N SER A 523 19.22 -11.60 -25.26
CA SER A 523 18.95 -11.96 -26.67
C SER A 523 17.54 -12.54 -26.85
N ARG A 524 17.11 -13.45 -25.96
CA ARG A 524 15.74 -14.00 -25.95
C ARG A 524 14.69 -12.91 -25.70
N ALA A 525 14.99 -11.99 -24.79
CA ALA A 525 14.09 -10.85 -24.49
C ALA A 525 13.91 -9.95 -25.72
N ARG A 526 14.98 -9.62 -26.46
CA ARG A 526 14.90 -8.84 -27.72
C ARG A 526 14.08 -9.58 -28.79
N ASP A 527 14.27 -10.89 -28.95
CA ASP A 527 13.48 -11.69 -29.90
C ASP A 527 11.98 -11.65 -29.52
N ALA A 528 11.66 -11.90 -28.26
CA ALA A 528 10.29 -11.86 -27.77
C ALA A 528 9.64 -10.48 -27.95
N LEU A 529 10.34 -9.39 -27.59
CA LEU A 529 9.86 -8.01 -27.77
C LEU A 529 9.54 -7.68 -29.25
N SER A 530 10.33 -8.22 -30.19
CA SER A 530 10.10 -7.99 -31.62
C SER A 530 8.86 -8.72 -32.18
N ARG A 531 8.31 -9.66 -31.41
CA ARG A 531 7.19 -10.54 -31.78
C ARG A 531 5.92 -10.29 -30.98
N LEU A 532 6.05 -9.66 -29.81
CA LEU A 532 4.92 -9.24 -28.99
C LEU A 532 4.14 -8.12 -29.72
N PRO A 533 2.80 -8.15 -29.70
CA PRO A 533 1.98 -7.04 -30.21
C PRO A 533 2.38 -5.71 -29.58
N GLU A 534 2.18 -4.61 -30.31
CA GLU A 534 2.31 -3.27 -29.74
C GLU A 534 1.07 -2.95 -28.89
N LEU A 535 1.25 -2.08 -27.87
CA LEU A 535 0.13 -1.64 -27.03
C LEU A 535 -0.93 -0.89 -27.84
N ASP A 536 -0.52 -0.17 -28.87
CA ASP A 536 -1.43 0.56 -29.78
C ASP A 536 -2.34 -0.38 -30.58
N ASP A 537 -1.97 -1.67 -30.75
CA ASP A 537 -2.83 -2.67 -31.38
C ASP A 537 -4.07 -3.01 -30.51
N ARG A 538 -4.09 -2.56 -29.24
CA ARG A 538 -5.22 -2.69 -28.32
C ARG A 538 -6.22 -1.53 -28.39
N ILE A 539 -5.97 -0.54 -29.22
CA ILE A 539 -6.82 0.66 -29.35
C ILE A 539 -8.04 0.37 -30.23
N THR A 540 -9.21 0.77 -29.75
CA THR A 540 -10.48 0.72 -30.49
C THR A 540 -11.22 2.06 -30.41
N ALA A 541 -12.37 2.17 -31.05
CA ALA A 541 -13.25 3.34 -30.91
C ALA A 541 -13.82 3.48 -29.49
N ASP A 542 -13.92 2.36 -28.75
CA ASP A 542 -14.46 2.29 -27.39
C ASP A 542 -13.38 2.39 -26.30
N GLY A 543 -12.14 2.73 -26.66
CA GLY A 543 -11.01 2.84 -25.77
C GLY A 543 -10.00 1.71 -25.94
N VAL A 544 -9.31 1.33 -24.86
CA VAL A 544 -8.32 0.25 -24.84
C VAL A 544 -9.01 -1.07 -24.50
N MET A 545 -8.74 -2.11 -25.28
CA MET A 545 -9.28 -3.46 -25.01
C MET A 545 -8.65 -4.09 -23.78
N GLU A 546 -9.42 -4.87 -23.04
CA GLU A 546 -8.93 -5.64 -21.88
C GLU A 546 -8.13 -6.89 -22.30
N TRP A 547 -8.55 -7.59 -23.37
CA TRP A 547 -7.92 -8.79 -23.92
C TRP A 547 -7.64 -8.69 -25.41
N ASP A 548 -6.94 -9.68 -25.98
CA ASP A 548 -6.80 -9.83 -27.41
C ASP A 548 -8.12 -10.33 -28.01
N GLY A 549 -8.78 -9.52 -28.76
CA GLY A 549 -10.05 -9.80 -29.40
C GLY A 549 -11.21 -8.95 -28.90
N ALA A 550 -12.25 -8.89 -29.71
CA ALA A 550 -13.45 -8.11 -29.43
C ALA A 550 -14.35 -8.88 -28.48
N HIS A 551 -14.20 -8.66 -27.20
CA HIS A 551 -15.08 -9.19 -26.16
C HIS A 551 -16.04 -8.12 -25.65
N THR A 552 -17.24 -8.52 -25.25
CA THR A 552 -18.18 -7.63 -24.56
C THR A 552 -17.84 -7.63 -23.08
N GLU A 553 -17.44 -6.49 -22.52
CA GLU A 553 -17.23 -6.36 -21.07
C GLU A 553 -18.49 -6.74 -20.29
N ALA A 554 -18.35 -7.56 -19.26
CA ALA A 554 -19.48 -7.95 -18.42
C ALA A 554 -19.92 -6.80 -17.50
N ASP A 555 -18.96 -6.00 -16.99
CA ASP A 555 -19.19 -4.80 -16.18
C ASP A 555 -18.32 -3.64 -16.70
N VAL A 556 -18.97 -2.70 -17.40
CA VAL A 556 -18.31 -1.50 -17.92
C VAL A 556 -17.83 -0.57 -16.82
N HIS A 557 -18.45 -0.62 -15.64
CA HIS A 557 -18.12 0.23 -14.48
C HIS A 557 -17.23 -0.48 -13.45
N HIS A 558 -16.60 -1.60 -13.85
CA HIS A 558 -15.74 -2.37 -12.95
C HIS A 558 -14.63 -1.49 -12.34
N ARG A 559 -14.32 -1.76 -11.07
CA ARG A 559 -13.35 -0.96 -10.30
C ARG A 559 -11.90 -1.10 -10.78
N HIS A 560 -11.50 -2.25 -11.35
CA HIS A 560 -10.15 -2.45 -11.87
C HIS A 560 -9.93 -1.80 -13.24
N LEU A 561 -8.75 -1.23 -13.43
CA LEU A 561 -8.30 -0.52 -14.62
C LEU A 561 -7.06 -1.21 -15.24
N SER A 562 -7.00 -2.52 -15.15
CA SER A 562 -5.83 -3.35 -15.46
C SER A 562 -5.30 -3.11 -16.88
N HIS A 563 -6.20 -2.93 -17.85
CA HIS A 563 -5.85 -2.62 -19.27
C HIS A 563 -5.16 -1.25 -19.43
N LEU A 564 -5.23 -0.38 -18.41
CA LEU A 564 -4.61 0.95 -18.44
C LEU A 564 -3.28 0.99 -17.66
N TYR A 565 -2.74 -0.15 -17.23
CA TYR A 565 -1.44 -0.25 -16.57
C TYR A 565 -0.34 0.54 -17.28
N ALA A 566 -0.27 0.48 -18.61
CA ALA A 566 0.73 1.19 -19.40
C ALA A 566 0.66 2.72 -19.26
N LEU A 567 -0.51 3.28 -18.90
CA LEU A 567 -0.68 4.70 -18.60
C LEU A 567 -0.17 5.02 -17.18
N HIS A 568 -0.57 4.23 -16.16
CA HIS A 568 -0.13 4.33 -14.77
C HIS A 568 -0.34 2.99 -14.04
N PRO A 569 0.68 2.44 -13.32
CA PRO A 569 2.00 3.03 -13.00
C PRO A 569 3.04 2.93 -14.13
N GLY A 570 2.83 2.09 -15.13
CA GLY A 570 3.70 1.99 -16.29
C GLY A 570 3.95 3.35 -16.99
N SER A 571 4.88 3.39 -17.92
CA SER A 571 5.28 4.62 -18.63
C SER A 571 5.34 4.41 -20.15
N ALA A 572 4.71 3.33 -20.64
CA ALA A 572 4.79 2.91 -22.04
C ALA A 572 3.66 3.44 -22.94
N ALA A 573 2.73 4.23 -22.39
CA ALA A 573 1.60 4.77 -23.15
C ALA A 573 2.07 5.76 -24.23
N SER A 574 1.67 5.49 -25.49
CA SER A 574 1.81 6.44 -26.60
C SER A 574 0.73 7.52 -26.52
N ASP A 575 0.87 8.61 -27.26
CA ASP A 575 -0.18 9.63 -27.37
C ASP A 575 -1.51 9.07 -27.91
N ALA A 576 -1.46 7.99 -28.73
CA ALA A 576 -2.65 7.31 -29.22
C ALA A 576 -3.31 6.49 -28.09
N PHE A 577 -2.48 5.77 -27.34
CA PHE A 577 -2.94 5.01 -26.18
C PHE A 577 -3.55 5.93 -25.09
N GLU A 578 -2.93 7.08 -24.79
CA GLU A 578 -3.47 8.07 -23.85
C GLU A 578 -4.86 8.56 -24.24
N ARG A 579 -5.08 8.86 -25.55
CA ARG A 579 -6.40 9.26 -26.04
C ARG A 579 -7.43 8.14 -25.88
N ALA A 580 -7.05 6.89 -26.16
CA ALA A 580 -7.92 5.72 -25.96
C ALA A 580 -8.19 5.44 -24.49
N ALA A 581 -7.18 5.59 -23.63
CA ALA A 581 -7.30 5.45 -22.19
C ALA A 581 -8.30 6.47 -21.60
N ALA A 582 -8.30 7.72 -22.09
CA ALA A 582 -9.30 8.71 -21.69
C ALA A 582 -10.72 8.24 -22.03
N VAL A 583 -10.95 7.61 -23.19
CA VAL A 583 -12.26 7.03 -23.57
C VAL A 583 -12.61 5.88 -22.61
N SER A 584 -11.67 4.99 -22.28
CA SER A 584 -11.88 3.90 -21.32
C SER A 584 -12.27 4.43 -19.95
N LEU A 585 -11.55 5.46 -19.44
CA LEU A 585 -11.84 6.08 -18.14
C LEU A 585 -13.21 6.77 -18.11
N ASP A 586 -13.59 7.48 -19.19
CA ASP A 586 -14.92 8.10 -19.30
C ASP A 586 -16.03 7.03 -19.29
N ARG A 587 -15.83 5.88 -19.95
CA ARG A 587 -16.76 4.75 -19.94
C ARG A 587 -16.87 4.07 -18.56
N ARG A 588 -15.74 3.91 -17.85
CA ARG A 588 -15.71 3.37 -16.47
C ARG A 588 -16.48 4.28 -15.50
N GLY A 589 -16.56 5.58 -15.80
CA GLY A 589 -17.18 6.58 -14.95
C GLY A 589 -16.30 6.99 -13.77
N ALA A 590 -16.73 8.03 -13.05
CA ALA A 590 -15.96 8.59 -11.94
C ALA A 590 -16.07 7.73 -10.67
N ASP A 591 -17.30 7.34 -10.30
CA ASP A 591 -17.57 6.64 -9.02
C ASP A 591 -16.92 5.27 -8.94
N SER A 592 -16.42 4.90 -7.72
CA SER A 592 -15.77 3.61 -7.49
C SER A 592 -15.43 3.39 -6.00
N THR A 593 -14.66 2.32 -5.72
CA THR A 593 -14.00 2.06 -4.42
C THR A 593 -12.88 3.08 -4.18
N GLY A 594 -12.41 3.20 -2.94
CA GLY A 594 -11.38 4.18 -2.56
C GLY A 594 -10.11 4.08 -3.39
N TRP A 595 -9.50 2.88 -3.47
CA TRP A 595 -8.27 2.70 -4.26
C TRP A 595 -8.48 2.93 -5.77
N SER A 596 -9.66 2.60 -6.30
CA SER A 596 -9.97 2.86 -7.70
C SER A 596 -10.12 4.35 -7.98
N LEU A 597 -10.70 5.14 -7.04
CA LEU A 597 -10.70 6.61 -7.11
C LEU A 597 -9.26 7.15 -7.17
N ALA A 598 -8.39 6.68 -6.29
CA ALA A 598 -6.99 7.10 -6.24
C ALA A 598 -6.23 6.73 -7.54
N TRP A 599 -6.47 5.53 -8.08
CA TRP A 599 -5.87 5.13 -9.37
C TRP A 599 -6.35 6.01 -10.52
N LYS A 600 -7.66 6.29 -10.59
CA LYS A 600 -8.21 7.23 -11.57
C LYS A 600 -7.63 8.65 -11.42
N MET A 601 -7.37 9.10 -10.16
CA MET A 601 -6.71 10.40 -9.94
C MET A 601 -5.32 10.44 -10.58
N ALA A 602 -4.49 9.42 -10.37
CA ALA A 602 -3.16 9.34 -10.98
C ALA A 602 -3.24 9.28 -12.52
N MET A 603 -4.16 8.49 -13.08
CA MET A 603 -4.36 8.39 -14.53
C MET A 603 -4.84 9.71 -15.15
N TRP A 604 -5.84 10.36 -14.57
CA TRP A 604 -6.31 11.65 -15.07
C TRP A 604 -5.26 12.76 -14.90
N SER A 605 -4.41 12.67 -13.88
CA SER A 605 -3.25 13.57 -13.73
C SER A 605 -2.26 13.39 -14.87
N ARG A 606 -1.97 12.14 -15.29
CA ARG A 606 -1.13 11.86 -16.48
C ARG A 606 -1.76 12.32 -17.80
N LEU A 607 -3.08 12.26 -17.87
CA LEU A 607 -3.86 12.79 -19.00
C LEU A 607 -4.08 14.32 -18.94
N ARG A 608 -3.51 15.02 -17.95
CA ARG A 608 -3.59 16.47 -17.75
C ARG A 608 -5.02 17.03 -17.62
N ARG A 609 -5.90 16.28 -16.95
CA ARG A 609 -7.33 16.59 -16.82
C ARG A 609 -7.68 17.03 -15.40
N SER A 610 -7.39 18.28 -15.05
CA SER A 610 -7.73 18.90 -13.76
C SER A 610 -9.22 18.82 -13.42
N ASP A 611 -10.09 18.96 -14.42
CA ASP A 611 -11.54 18.88 -14.26
C ASP A 611 -12.00 17.49 -13.77
N ARG A 612 -11.40 16.42 -14.26
CA ARG A 612 -11.67 15.05 -13.82
C ARG A 612 -11.09 14.77 -12.43
N LEU A 613 -9.93 15.34 -12.14
CA LEU A 613 -9.32 15.24 -10.82
C LEU A 613 -10.19 15.92 -9.73
N ASP A 614 -10.75 17.09 -10.02
CA ASP A 614 -11.68 17.78 -9.10
C ASP A 614 -12.92 16.92 -8.81
N GLU A 615 -13.48 16.25 -9.81
CA GLU A 615 -14.61 15.33 -9.64
C GLU A 615 -14.26 14.16 -8.70
N LEU A 616 -13.09 13.56 -8.88
CA LEU A 616 -12.63 12.43 -8.04
C LEU A 616 -12.31 12.87 -6.61
N ILE A 617 -11.71 14.04 -6.41
CA ILE A 617 -11.47 14.62 -5.08
C ILE A 617 -12.80 14.79 -4.33
N GLN A 618 -13.85 15.30 -5.01
CA GLN A 618 -15.16 15.42 -4.40
C GLN A 618 -15.73 14.07 -3.94
N LEU A 619 -15.60 13.02 -4.77
CA LEU A 619 -16.01 11.66 -4.43
C LEU A 619 -15.18 11.08 -3.28
N PHE A 620 -13.89 11.38 -3.23
CA PHE A 620 -12.99 10.86 -2.20
C PHE A 620 -13.37 11.39 -0.79
N PHE A 621 -13.84 12.64 -0.68
CA PHE A 621 -14.24 13.23 0.60
C PHE A 621 -15.65 12.86 1.07
N ARG A 622 -16.43 12.08 0.34
CA ARG A 622 -17.77 11.64 0.81
C ARG A 622 -17.67 10.77 2.07
N ASP A 623 -18.77 10.69 2.83
CA ASP A 623 -18.86 9.84 4.03
C ASP A 623 -18.99 8.37 3.60
N ALA A 624 -17.98 7.55 3.89
CA ALA A 624 -17.97 6.14 3.59
C ALA A 624 -19.11 5.35 4.26
N ARG A 625 -19.65 5.85 5.39
CA ARG A 625 -20.76 5.22 6.12
C ARG A 625 -22.13 5.48 5.46
N ALA A 626 -22.22 6.54 4.68
CA ALA A 626 -23.46 6.89 3.95
C ALA A 626 -23.59 6.15 2.60
N GLY A 627 -22.53 5.48 2.14
CA GLY A 627 -22.52 4.73 0.89
C GLY A 627 -23.45 3.52 0.92
N THR A 628 -24.26 3.33 -0.13
CA THR A 628 -25.22 2.23 -0.24
C THR A 628 -24.79 1.11 -1.19
N GLY A 629 -23.55 1.08 -1.62
CA GLY A 629 -23.03 0.06 -2.54
C GLY A 629 -21.63 -0.40 -2.17
N GLN A 630 -21.26 -1.59 -2.61
CA GLN A 630 -19.93 -2.16 -2.37
C GLN A 630 -18.79 -1.35 -3.04
N PHE A 631 -19.11 -0.40 -3.91
CA PHE A 631 -18.13 0.44 -4.63
C PHE A 631 -18.14 1.91 -4.18
N ALA A 632 -18.78 2.22 -3.06
CA ALA A 632 -18.86 3.55 -2.51
C ALA A 632 -17.60 3.92 -1.71
N GLY A 633 -16.48 4.18 -2.37
CA GLY A 633 -15.27 4.74 -1.75
C GLY A 633 -15.55 6.07 -1.07
N GLY A 634 -14.71 6.48 -0.12
CA GLY A 634 -14.85 7.72 0.65
C GLY A 634 -14.00 7.64 1.91
N LEU A 635 -14.24 8.56 2.85
CA LEU A 635 -13.48 8.64 4.11
C LEU A 635 -14.35 8.32 5.32
N TYR A 636 -13.78 7.55 6.25
CA TYR A 636 -14.27 7.38 7.61
C TYR A 636 -13.99 8.63 8.46
N PRO A 637 -14.57 8.75 9.68
CA PRO A 637 -14.38 9.94 10.52
C PRO A 637 -12.94 10.26 10.88
N ASN A 638 -12.07 9.26 10.97
CA ASN A 638 -10.63 9.43 11.23
C ASN A 638 -9.79 9.61 9.95
N LEU A 639 -10.42 9.87 8.83
CA LEU A 639 -9.83 10.00 7.49
C LEU A 639 -9.22 8.72 6.90
N PHE A 640 -9.43 7.55 7.48
CA PHE A 640 -9.16 6.29 6.80
C PHE A 640 -10.03 6.14 5.57
N ALA A 641 -9.46 5.64 4.50
CA ALA A 641 -10.18 5.42 3.25
C ALA A 641 -10.98 4.11 3.27
N ALA A 642 -12.00 4.08 2.45
CA ALA A 642 -12.90 2.93 2.35
C ALA A 642 -12.86 2.31 0.97
N HIS A 643 -12.75 0.97 0.97
CA HIS A 643 -13.16 0.19 -0.21
C HIS A 643 -14.69 0.29 -0.46
N PRO A 644 -15.72 0.10 0.44
CA PRO A 644 -15.74 -0.35 1.84
C PRO A 644 -15.58 -1.87 2.02
N PRO A 645 -15.13 -2.43 3.18
CA PRO A 645 -14.74 -1.71 4.41
C PRO A 645 -13.40 -0.95 4.28
N PHE A 646 -12.78 -0.57 5.42
CA PHE A 646 -11.49 0.10 5.48
C PHE A 646 -10.39 -0.67 4.73
N GLN A 647 -9.71 0.04 3.85
CA GLN A 647 -8.44 -0.34 3.22
C GLN A 647 -7.54 0.90 3.15
N ILE A 648 -6.24 0.72 3.44
CA ILE A 648 -5.30 1.83 3.56
C ILE A 648 -4.78 2.34 2.21
N ASP A 649 -4.81 1.48 1.18
CA ASP A 649 -4.25 1.72 -0.15
C ASP A 649 -4.69 3.05 -0.77
N ALA A 650 -5.96 3.41 -0.61
CA ALA A 650 -6.47 4.67 -1.12
C ALA A 650 -5.90 5.90 -0.41
N ASN A 651 -5.53 5.82 0.88
CA ASN A 651 -4.85 6.91 1.57
C ASN A 651 -3.47 7.17 0.95
N TYR A 652 -2.72 6.11 0.64
CA TYR A 652 -1.41 6.22 -0.01
C TYR A 652 -1.53 6.60 -1.49
N GLY A 653 -2.50 5.99 -2.19
CA GLY A 653 -2.80 6.30 -3.58
C GLY A 653 -3.26 7.75 -3.80
N PHE A 654 -3.92 8.36 -2.82
CA PHE A 654 -4.25 9.79 -2.86
C PHE A 654 -2.99 10.66 -2.91
N VAL A 655 -1.96 10.32 -2.10
CA VAL A 655 -0.66 11.03 -2.13
C VAL A 655 -0.05 10.91 -3.53
N ALA A 656 -0.04 9.71 -4.12
CA ALA A 656 0.48 9.49 -5.46
C ALA A 656 -0.30 10.29 -6.52
N GLY A 657 -1.64 10.29 -6.47
CA GLY A 657 -2.49 11.02 -7.40
C GLY A 657 -2.30 12.54 -7.35
N ILE A 658 -2.12 13.12 -6.15
CA ILE A 658 -1.81 14.54 -5.97
C ILE A 658 -0.37 14.83 -6.40
N ALA A 659 0.61 14.00 -6.06
CA ALA A 659 1.99 14.16 -6.52
C ALA A 659 2.08 14.16 -8.06
N GLU A 660 1.41 13.22 -8.74
CA GLU A 660 1.31 13.17 -10.23
C GLU A 660 0.61 14.42 -10.81
N SER A 661 -0.26 15.08 -10.07
CA SER A 661 -0.91 16.30 -10.53
C SER A 661 0.01 17.54 -10.47
N LEU A 662 1.02 17.50 -9.60
CA LEU A 662 1.96 18.60 -9.37
C LEU A 662 3.30 18.40 -10.09
N LEU A 663 3.79 17.15 -10.19
CA LEU A 663 5.09 16.83 -10.74
C LEU A 663 5.10 15.47 -11.44
N GLN A 664 5.45 15.45 -12.71
CA GLN A 664 5.68 14.20 -13.46
C GLN A 664 7.10 14.15 -14.03
N SER A 665 7.66 12.94 -14.16
CA SER A 665 9.00 12.76 -14.75
C SER A 665 9.15 11.43 -15.51
N HIS A 666 8.06 10.71 -15.75
CA HIS A 666 8.06 9.39 -16.38
C HIS A 666 8.37 9.42 -17.90
N ARG A 667 8.29 10.57 -18.56
CA ARG A 667 8.57 10.74 -20.01
C ARG A 667 9.97 11.30 -20.31
N GLY A 668 10.89 11.26 -19.33
CA GLY A 668 12.24 11.78 -19.48
C GLY A 668 12.32 13.32 -19.46
N GLU A 669 11.28 13.96 -18.98
CA GLU A 669 11.17 15.40 -18.75
C GLU A 669 10.59 15.63 -17.35
N ILE A 670 11.01 16.68 -16.67
CA ILE A 670 10.40 17.15 -15.41
C ILE A 670 9.25 18.06 -15.79
N ASP A 671 8.03 17.59 -15.64
CA ASP A 671 6.81 18.27 -16.05
C ASP A 671 6.15 18.93 -14.84
N LEU A 672 6.08 20.24 -14.85
CA LEU A 672 5.59 21.05 -13.74
C LEU A 672 4.10 21.32 -13.88
N LEU A 673 3.34 21.06 -12.81
CA LEU A 673 1.92 21.35 -12.68
C LEU A 673 1.07 20.79 -13.84
N PRO A 674 1.19 19.51 -14.22
CA PRO A 674 0.49 18.96 -15.39
C PRO A 674 -1.04 18.97 -15.23
N ALA A 675 -1.57 18.85 -13.98
CA ALA A 675 -3.01 18.72 -13.75
C ALA A 675 -3.44 19.28 -12.39
N VAL A 676 -3.14 20.54 -12.11
CA VAL A 676 -3.44 21.17 -10.82
C VAL A 676 -4.95 21.19 -10.55
N PRO A 677 -5.45 20.59 -9.45
CA PRO A 677 -6.85 20.66 -9.09
C PRO A 677 -7.25 22.07 -8.62
N SER A 678 -8.53 22.41 -8.73
CA SER A 678 -9.05 23.74 -8.35
C SER A 678 -8.84 24.07 -6.87
N SER A 679 -8.72 23.04 -6.01
CA SER A 679 -8.38 23.19 -4.59
C SER A 679 -6.96 23.70 -4.34
N LEU A 680 -6.08 23.53 -5.31
CA LEU A 680 -4.68 23.96 -5.27
C LEU A 680 -4.39 25.02 -6.36
N ALA A 681 -5.36 25.86 -6.70
CA ALA A 681 -5.20 26.88 -7.75
C ALA A 681 -3.97 27.77 -7.53
N SER A 682 -3.61 28.08 -6.30
CA SER A 682 -2.40 28.79 -5.92
C SER A 682 -1.78 28.14 -4.70
N GLY A 683 -0.45 28.10 -4.62
CA GLY A 683 0.23 27.49 -3.50
C GLY A 683 1.71 27.26 -3.74
N SER A 684 2.29 26.42 -2.92
CA SER A 684 3.65 25.93 -3.09
C SER A 684 3.78 24.47 -2.65
N VAL A 685 4.69 23.75 -3.28
CA VAL A 685 5.15 22.44 -2.84
C VAL A 685 6.67 22.45 -2.72
N ARG A 686 7.19 21.76 -1.71
CA ARG A 686 8.63 21.65 -1.47
C ARG A 686 9.02 20.18 -1.35
N GLY A 687 10.20 19.84 -1.87
CA GLY A 687 10.90 18.60 -1.62
C GLY A 687 10.40 17.39 -2.38
N LEU A 688 9.51 17.53 -3.39
CA LEU A 688 9.15 16.42 -4.28
C LEU A 688 10.37 15.96 -5.08
N ILE A 689 10.40 14.67 -5.42
CA ILE A 689 11.50 14.11 -6.21
C ILE A 689 11.03 13.78 -7.61
N ALA A 690 11.83 14.19 -8.60
CA ALA A 690 11.69 13.82 -10.00
C ALA A 690 12.87 12.93 -10.44
N ARG A 691 12.64 12.08 -11.46
CA ARG A 691 13.71 11.32 -12.13
C ARG A 691 14.68 12.27 -12.84
N PRO A 692 15.97 12.06 -12.82
CA PRO A 692 16.73 10.98 -12.17
C PRO A 692 17.33 11.38 -10.81
N GLY A 693 16.52 11.71 -9.80
CA GLY A 693 16.98 12.12 -8.48
C GLY A 693 17.16 13.64 -8.35
N VAL A 694 16.18 14.39 -8.82
CA VAL A 694 16.11 15.85 -8.70
C VAL A 694 15.03 16.25 -7.70
N GLU A 695 15.43 16.94 -6.62
CA GLU A 695 14.48 17.56 -5.69
C GLU A 695 13.90 18.82 -6.34
N VAL A 696 12.57 18.96 -6.28
CA VAL A 696 11.84 20.02 -6.97
C VAL A 696 10.92 20.72 -5.98
N ASP A 697 11.10 22.04 -5.89
CA ASP A 697 10.18 22.96 -5.24
C ASP A 697 9.42 23.74 -6.32
N ILE A 698 8.13 23.99 -6.15
CA ILE A 698 7.32 24.74 -7.10
C ILE A 698 6.48 25.77 -6.37
N ASP A 699 6.52 27.02 -6.83
CA ASP A 699 5.60 28.09 -6.47
C ASP A 699 4.67 28.39 -7.66
N TRP A 700 3.38 28.52 -7.40
CA TRP A 700 2.43 28.83 -8.47
C TRP A 700 1.29 29.72 -7.99
N MET A 701 0.68 30.44 -8.95
CA MET A 701 -0.47 31.28 -8.74
C MET A 701 -1.45 31.14 -9.91
N ASP A 702 -2.71 30.86 -9.62
CA ASP A 702 -3.78 30.64 -10.61
C ASP A 702 -3.43 29.55 -11.63
N GLY A 703 -2.78 28.47 -11.18
CA GLY A 703 -2.31 27.36 -12.01
C GLY A 703 -1.13 27.67 -12.93
N GLU A 704 -0.48 28.84 -12.74
CA GLU A 704 0.68 29.29 -13.49
C GLU A 704 1.95 29.14 -12.64
N VAL A 705 2.99 28.47 -13.14
CA VAL A 705 4.28 28.39 -12.47
C VAL A 705 4.85 29.81 -12.29
N ALA A 706 5.12 30.21 -11.07
CA ALA A 706 5.82 31.43 -10.74
C ALA A 706 7.32 31.20 -10.74
N GLU A 707 7.74 30.14 -10.03
CA GLU A 707 9.13 29.73 -9.90
C GLU A 707 9.21 28.22 -9.60
N ALA A 708 10.20 27.54 -10.16
CA ALA A 708 10.60 26.20 -9.74
C ALA A 708 12.08 26.18 -9.37
N ARG A 709 12.39 25.58 -8.23
CA ARG A 709 13.75 25.34 -7.76
C ARG A 709 14.09 23.86 -7.94
N LEU A 710 15.16 23.58 -8.68
CA LEU A 710 15.63 22.21 -8.93
C LEU A 710 16.99 22.02 -8.22
N LEU A 711 17.11 20.90 -7.51
CA LEU A 711 18.33 20.52 -6.80
C LEU A 711 18.68 19.06 -7.12
N ALA A 712 19.74 18.85 -7.89
CA ALA A 712 20.22 17.49 -8.14
C ALA A 712 20.81 16.87 -6.86
N ARG A 713 20.43 15.62 -6.58
CA ARG A 713 21.04 14.81 -5.51
C ARG A 713 22.50 14.47 -5.83
N PRO A 714 23.32 14.07 -4.84
CA PRO A 714 24.70 13.68 -5.08
C PRO A 714 24.84 12.64 -6.20
N GLY A 715 25.78 12.85 -7.12
CA GLY A 715 26.02 11.98 -8.27
C GLY A 715 25.03 12.13 -9.44
N ARG A 716 24.11 13.10 -9.39
CA ARG A 716 23.09 13.34 -10.44
C ARG A 716 23.32 14.64 -11.21
N ASP A 717 24.59 14.97 -11.45
CA ASP A 717 24.95 16.06 -12.35
C ASP A 717 24.49 15.78 -13.79
N GLY A 718 24.06 16.82 -14.51
CA GLY A 718 23.69 16.66 -15.92
C GLY A 718 22.63 17.65 -16.38
N THR A 719 22.23 17.50 -17.63
CA THR A 719 21.16 18.29 -18.22
C THR A 719 19.83 17.55 -18.07
N VAL A 720 18.81 18.23 -17.54
CA VAL A 720 17.43 17.76 -17.49
C VAL A 720 16.55 18.67 -18.34
N ARG A 721 15.50 18.09 -18.91
CA ARG A 721 14.48 18.86 -19.60
C ARG A 721 13.37 19.17 -18.61
N VAL A 722 13.02 20.46 -18.51
CA VAL A 722 11.93 20.96 -17.67
C VAL A 722 10.80 21.42 -18.57
N ARG A 723 9.64 20.82 -18.41
CA ARG A 723 8.42 21.16 -19.14
C ARG A 723 7.46 21.93 -18.25
N TRP A 724 6.80 22.89 -18.85
CA TRP A 724 5.59 23.50 -18.36
C TRP A 724 4.64 23.76 -19.54
N ARG A 725 3.52 23.04 -19.58
CA ARG A 725 2.60 23.03 -20.71
C ARG A 725 3.31 22.60 -22.01
N GLU A 726 3.25 23.44 -23.08
CA GLU A 726 3.91 23.14 -24.37
C GLU A 726 5.40 23.55 -24.44
N ARG A 727 5.92 24.12 -23.37
CA ARG A 727 7.29 24.69 -23.35
C ARG A 727 8.25 23.74 -22.66
N VAL A 728 9.43 23.57 -23.20
CA VAL A 728 10.49 22.74 -22.69
C VAL A 728 11.80 23.53 -22.71
N VAL A 729 12.51 23.52 -21.60
CA VAL A 729 13.83 24.13 -21.47
C VAL A 729 14.85 23.12 -20.97
N ASP A 730 16.07 23.18 -21.48
CA ASP A 730 17.19 22.38 -20.98
C ASP A 730 17.83 23.10 -19.80
N VAL A 731 17.98 22.40 -18.66
CA VAL A 731 18.53 22.94 -17.42
C VAL A 731 19.76 22.13 -17.03
N GLU A 732 20.91 22.78 -16.92
CA GLU A 732 22.15 22.19 -16.40
C GLU A 732 22.12 22.15 -14.89
N LEU A 733 22.19 20.97 -14.31
CA LEU A 733 22.21 20.74 -12.88
C LEU A 733 23.58 20.29 -12.39
N ARG A 734 23.95 20.77 -11.21
CA ARG A 734 25.11 20.30 -10.45
C ARG A 734 24.67 19.91 -9.04
N ALA A 735 25.08 18.74 -8.58
CA ALA A 735 24.71 18.22 -7.27
C ALA A 735 24.99 19.24 -6.16
N GLY A 736 24.01 19.43 -5.30
CA GLY A 736 24.08 20.36 -4.18
C GLY A 736 23.98 21.84 -4.56
N THR A 737 23.82 22.21 -5.85
CA THR A 737 23.67 23.59 -6.31
C THR A 737 22.25 23.79 -6.88
N PRO A 738 21.39 24.57 -6.23
CA PRO A 738 20.04 24.79 -6.74
C PRO A 738 20.06 25.66 -8.01
N VAL A 739 19.17 25.31 -8.95
CA VAL A 739 18.90 26.12 -10.13
C VAL A 739 17.44 26.59 -10.07
N ILE A 740 17.23 27.87 -10.30
CA ILE A 740 15.90 28.47 -10.35
C ILE A 740 15.48 28.56 -11.82
N VAL A 741 14.28 28.10 -12.10
CA VAL A 741 13.60 28.25 -13.41
C VAL A 741 12.36 29.11 -13.18
N GLY A 742 12.43 30.34 -13.60
CA GLY A 742 11.36 31.31 -13.46
C GLY A 742 10.37 31.29 -14.61
N ARG A 743 9.27 32.03 -14.43
CA ARG A 743 8.26 32.20 -15.48
C ARG A 743 8.85 32.73 -16.80
N GLU A 744 9.86 33.59 -16.75
CA GLU A 744 10.49 34.18 -17.95
C GLU A 744 11.27 33.14 -18.75
N ASP A 745 11.95 32.19 -18.08
CA ASP A 745 12.68 31.09 -18.72
C ASP A 745 11.72 30.12 -19.42
N LEU A 746 10.55 29.90 -18.81
CA LEU A 746 9.47 29.09 -19.36
C LEU A 746 8.61 29.90 -20.34
N ALA A 747 8.76 31.22 -20.45
CA ALA A 747 8.00 32.10 -21.33
C ALA A 747 8.69 32.37 -22.70
N ALA A 748 9.99 32.11 -22.79
CA ALA A 748 10.79 32.29 -23.99
C ALA A 748 10.67 31.11 -24.94
#